data_7b6957a57576af3890005fa378d84b20
#
_entry.id   7b6957a57576af3890005fa378d84b20
#
_cell.length_a   1.000
_cell.length_b   1.000
_cell.length_c   1.000
_cell.angle_alpha   90.00
_cell.angle_beta   90.00
_cell.angle_gamma   90.00
#
_symmetry.space_group_name_H-M   'P 1'
#
loop_
_entity.id
_entity.type
_entity.pdbx_description
1 polymer ?
#
loop_
_entity_poly.entity_id
_entity_poly.type
_entity_poly.pdbx_seq_one_letter_code
_entity_poly.pdbx_strand_id
1 'polypeptide(L)'
;MKKLIFSLVALFIGVTSICAQQIQSLPLDPEVRVGVLENGMTYYIRHNEKPKGQASFYIYHDVGAIQEEDDQQGLAHFLEHMAFNGSENLPEKAMIEQLETIGVQFGLNLNAFTSWDCTEYMIKDCPVTDEKNLDLALLILHDWSQFISLETEEIDSERGVIMEELRTRDGASLRAQNVMIKNLFKGTLYEHRNLIGYLDGLKSFERSSLVNFYKKWYRPEYQALVIVGDVDVDQVEAKIKALMADIPASPADAAQKEVIMVPATEEPIISIFTDKELTQSSVMMFARRDALPKEFKNTQIGYSFDLINSFVSVMMNDRLDEIAQAADAPFLGGGMSEGSIGICPTMESTMFSATAHEGRTDDAFRAIYTEMERMRRHGFTAGEFERAKQKILRWAEQSYTNRNDVHNDAYAQRYLDHYAKGTPMMDAETEWQLDQMFINQLNVDVINQAYLQMVRPNENLVILVRSPKKEGVAVPAEEDIKAIIAEVEASEIEAYEDNTVIEPLIDPATKLKGSKVKATAQNESLGYTEWTLKNGVKVIVRPSTLKADEVTISAVSKGGLSMLNDEEYYQGSFLGMIMGNSGIGKFSSTELSKQLSGKSAWASVGTSSYEHAVNAGGSPKDIETILQLMYLNFTSPRFDQTDLDNMKKMYVPYFTNMESDPNYICSKELQKTLYGNHARRQITSGAQIEALNIPALKAVHSKLYSYADDFRFIIAGNVDLKTLKPLVEKYIGSLPTSKSVEYAVVDDGVRYAGNVTNEFRTKMEQPKVSVRLIYTGAIEDNAKNRLIVDLLSRALDSRYMVSIREEKGGTYGVSVQGAIDEYPTENYFMAIVFDTNDQLADELVEICDKEIRKIAEEGPLADDVAKAKEFLQKNYANVLDNNSGWVSAITRWYEEGYNYKEEYLGILESVTLEDVKALAQKMLDDNNRTLVMMRPEVE
;
A
#
# COMPACT_ATOMS: atom_id res chain seq x y z
N MET A 1 31.46 15.23 -1.76
CA MET A 1 31.31 14.10 -2.68
C MET A 1 32.62 13.42 -3.09
N LYS A 2 33.55 14.00 -3.85
CA LYS A 2 34.83 13.31 -4.19
C LYS A 2 35.57 12.78 -2.96
N LYS A 3 35.56 13.50 -1.84
CA LYS A 3 36.12 13.04 -0.56
C LYS A 3 35.34 11.88 0.07
N LEU A 4 34.00 11.84 -0.07
CA LEU A 4 33.16 10.75 0.43
C LEU A 4 33.42 9.46 -0.36
N ILE A 5 33.40 9.54 -1.67
CA ILE A 5 33.70 8.41 -2.57
C ILE A 5 35.15 7.92 -2.30
N PHE A 6 36.10 8.82 -2.16
CA PHE A 6 37.48 8.45 -1.81
C PHE A 6 37.61 7.85 -0.41
N SER A 7 36.84 8.28 0.57
CA SER A 7 36.84 7.71 1.93
C SER A 7 36.18 6.32 1.98
N LEU A 8 35.08 6.11 1.28
CA LEU A 8 34.43 4.80 1.14
C LEU A 8 35.29 3.83 0.33
N VAL A 9 35.87 4.28 -0.78
CA VAL A 9 36.86 3.51 -1.55
C VAL A 9 38.09 3.17 -0.70
N ALA A 10 38.53 4.10 0.15
CA ALA A 10 39.67 3.84 1.07
C ALA A 10 39.33 2.86 2.20
N LEU A 11 38.05 2.85 2.67
CA LEU A 11 37.56 1.90 3.66
C LEU A 11 37.52 0.45 3.11
N PHE A 12 37.11 0.30 1.84
CA PHE A 12 37.15 -1.00 1.14
C PHE A 12 38.55 -1.41 0.66
N ILE A 13 39.43 -0.47 0.33
CA ILE A 13 40.80 -0.72 -0.13
C ILE A 13 41.73 -1.13 1.02
N GLY A 14 41.38 -0.91 2.29
CA GLY A 14 42.12 -1.38 3.45
C GLY A 14 42.29 -2.90 3.52
N VAL A 15 41.63 -3.67 2.68
CA VAL A 15 41.68 -5.14 2.65
C VAL A 15 42.39 -5.70 1.41
N THR A 16 42.63 -4.93 0.34
CA THR A 16 43.40 -5.40 -0.81
C THR A 16 44.13 -4.24 -1.50
N SER A 17 45.44 -4.31 -1.52
CA SER A 17 46.29 -3.40 -2.29
C SER A 17 46.06 -3.57 -3.79
N ILE A 18 45.21 -2.77 -4.38
CA ILE A 18 45.08 -2.67 -5.84
C ILE A 18 44.95 -1.19 -6.23
N CYS A 19 45.97 -0.71 -6.93
CA CYS A 19 45.99 0.58 -7.62
C CYS A 19 44.85 0.69 -8.61
N ALA A 20 44.17 1.84 -8.65
CA ALA A 20 43.36 2.36 -9.74
C ALA A 20 42.50 1.30 -10.47
N GLN A 21 41.63 0.60 -9.76
CA GLN A 21 40.61 -0.21 -10.41
C GLN A 21 39.60 0.76 -11.05
N GLN A 22 39.36 0.62 -12.33
CA GLN A 22 38.22 1.24 -13.02
C GLN A 22 36.98 0.89 -12.22
N ILE A 23 36.15 1.88 -11.95
CA ILE A 23 34.83 1.70 -11.37
C ILE A 23 34.07 0.76 -12.32
N GLN A 24 33.82 -0.48 -11.88
CA GLN A 24 33.22 -1.50 -12.70
C GLN A 24 31.69 -1.40 -12.53
N SER A 25 31.01 -1.20 -13.65
CA SER A 25 29.53 -1.29 -13.68
C SER A 25 29.09 -2.71 -13.36
N LEU A 26 27.96 -2.83 -12.70
CA LEU A 26 27.32 -4.12 -12.45
C LEU A 26 26.75 -4.67 -13.75
N PRO A 27 26.69 -5.99 -13.93
CA PRO A 27 26.10 -6.59 -15.11
C PRO A 27 24.61 -6.31 -15.16
N LEU A 28 24.07 -6.15 -16.35
CA LEU A 28 22.65 -6.07 -16.57
C LEU A 28 22.04 -7.49 -16.59
N ASP A 29 20.76 -7.58 -16.27
CA ASP A 29 19.99 -8.82 -16.41
C ASP A 29 20.02 -9.28 -17.89
N PRO A 30 20.55 -10.48 -18.21
CA PRO A 30 20.66 -10.96 -19.58
C PRO A 30 19.30 -11.25 -20.22
N GLU A 31 18.22 -11.35 -19.45
CA GLU A 31 16.88 -11.62 -19.96
C GLU A 31 16.14 -10.34 -20.37
N VAL A 32 16.67 -9.15 -20.07
CA VAL A 32 16.10 -7.90 -20.53
C VAL A 32 16.82 -7.43 -21.82
N ARG A 33 16.03 -7.13 -22.84
CA ARG A 33 16.50 -6.44 -24.05
C ARG A 33 16.47 -4.93 -23.80
N VAL A 34 17.63 -4.29 -23.77
CA VAL A 34 17.78 -2.84 -23.65
C VAL A 34 18.33 -2.27 -24.95
N GLY A 35 17.75 -1.17 -25.40
CA GLY A 35 18.25 -0.46 -26.57
C GLY A 35 17.87 1.01 -26.56
N VAL A 36 18.48 1.74 -27.50
CA VAL A 36 18.17 3.15 -27.76
C VAL A 36 17.81 3.27 -29.24
N LEU A 37 16.67 3.86 -29.55
CA LEU A 37 16.23 4.12 -30.92
C LEU A 37 17.07 5.25 -31.56
N GLU A 38 17.02 5.37 -32.88
CA GLU A 38 17.77 6.42 -33.60
C GLU A 38 17.38 7.83 -33.18
N ASN A 39 16.15 8.02 -32.70
CA ASN A 39 15.66 9.31 -32.19
C ASN A 39 16.07 9.60 -30.74
N GLY A 40 16.73 8.67 -30.06
CA GLY A 40 17.18 8.82 -28.67
C GLY A 40 16.30 8.19 -27.62
N MET A 41 15.11 7.67 -27.96
CA MET A 41 14.21 6.98 -27.02
C MET A 41 14.82 5.68 -26.54
N THR A 42 14.78 5.43 -25.25
CA THR A 42 15.26 4.17 -24.63
C THR A 42 14.12 3.16 -24.56
N TYR A 43 14.43 1.87 -24.65
CA TYR A 43 13.44 0.81 -24.44
C TYR A 43 14.00 -0.36 -23.62
N TYR A 44 13.12 -1.00 -22.87
CA TYR A 44 13.36 -2.21 -22.09
C TYR A 44 12.26 -3.22 -22.44
N ILE A 45 12.64 -4.44 -22.81
CA ILE A 45 11.69 -5.51 -23.13
C ILE A 45 12.12 -6.76 -22.42
N ARG A 46 11.20 -7.39 -21.67
CA ARG A 46 11.45 -8.66 -20.98
C ARG A 46 10.29 -9.62 -21.19
N HIS A 47 10.60 -10.87 -21.51
CA HIS A 47 9.63 -11.96 -21.41
C HIS A 47 9.43 -12.36 -19.94
N ASN A 48 8.17 -12.44 -19.50
CA ASN A 48 7.80 -12.94 -18.18
C ASN A 48 6.35 -13.45 -18.19
N GLU A 49 6.07 -14.62 -17.60
CA GLU A 49 4.75 -15.25 -17.60
C GLU A 49 3.98 -15.05 -16.28
N LYS A 50 4.15 -13.92 -15.61
CA LYS A 50 3.47 -13.61 -14.34
C LYS A 50 2.81 -12.23 -14.34
N PRO A 51 1.49 -12.18 -14.63
CA PRO A 51 0.56 -13.27 -15.01
C PRO A 51 0.79 -13.79 -16.44
N LYS A 52 0.46 -15.06 -16.67
CA LYS A 52 0.56 -15.68 -17.99
C LYS A 52 -0.45 -15.09 -18.98
N GLY A 53 -0.05 -14.93 -20.23
CA GLY A 53 -0.88 -14.37 -21.30
C GLY A 53 -1.12 -12.87 -21.16
N GLN A 54 -0.44 -12.19 -20.26
CA GLN A 54 -0.59 -10.76 -19.99
C GLN A 54 0.77 -10.06 -20.05
N ALA A 55 0.74 -8.74 -20.34
CA ALA A 55 1.91 -7.88 -20.31
C ALA A 55 1.57 -6.50 -19.75
N SER A 56 2.56 -5.85 -19.17
CA SER A 56 2.49 -4.48 -18.70
C SER A 56 3.34 -3.58 -19.59
N PHE A 57 2.80 -2.42 -19.92
CA PHE A 57 3.37 -1.44 -20.84
C PHE A 57 3.49 -0.10 -20.13
N TYR A 58 4.66 0.50 -20.21
CA TYR A 58 4.93 1.79 -19.61
C TYR A 58 5.63 2.71 -20.60
N ILE A 59 5.27 3.98 -20.56
CA ILE A 59 6.10 5.05 -21.07
C ILE A 59 6.42 6.01 -19.94
N TYR A 60 7.70 6.21 -19.73
CA TYR A 60 8.23 7.14 -18.73
C TYR A 60 8.76 8.38 -19.45
N HIS A 61 8.29 9.53 -19.00
CA HIS A 61 8.82 10.83 -19.41
C HIS A 61 9.66 11.37 -18.25
N ASP A 62 10.95 11.57 -18.47
CA ASP A 62 11.83 12.27 -17.54
C ASP A 62 11.55 13.78 -17.58
N VAL A 63 10.26 14.13 -17.37
CA VAL A 63 9.66 15.46 -17.46
C VAL A 63 8.50 15.54 -16.47
N GLY A 64 8.51 16.59 -15.64
CA GLY A 64 7.44 16.81 -14.65
C GLY A 64 7.24 18.29 -14.36
N ALA A 65 6.68 18.61 -13.21
CA ALA A 65 6.34 19.98 -12.83
C ALA A 65 7.55 20.94 -12.74
N ILE A 66 8.76 20.41 -12.55
CA ILE A 66 9.97 21.23 -12.44
C ILE A 66 10.38 21.87 -13.77
N GLN A 67 9.95 21.30 -14.90
CA GLN A 67 10.19 21.85 -16.23
C GLN A 67 9.19 22.93 -16.64
N GLU A 68 8.16 23.19 -15.82
CA GLU A 68 7.19 24.25 -16.06
C GLU A 68 7.82 25.64 -15.92
N GLU A 69 7.34 26.59 -16.70
CA GLU A 69 7.59 28.02 -16.49
C GLU A 69 6.63 28.54 -15.39
N ASP A 70 6.85 29.78 -14.91
CA ASP A 70 6.07 30.28 -13.77
C ASP A 70 4.57 30.46 -14.09
N ASP A 71 4.21 30.68 -15.35
CA ASP A 71 2.84 30.76 -15.86
C ASP A 71 2.26 29.39 -16.28
N GLN A 72 3.04 28.32 -16.15
CA GLN A 72 2.66 26.95 -16.53
C GLN A 72 2.41 26.02 -15.34
N GLN A 73 2.38 26.52 -14.10
CA GLN A 73 2.27 25.65 -12.92
C GLN A 73 1.00 24.81 -12.93
N GLY A 74 1.18 23.48 -12.87
CA GLY A 74 0.13 22.46 -12.96
C GLY A 74 -0.11 21.95 -14.37
N LEU A 75 0.58 22.45 -15.41
CA LEU A 75 0.35 22.01 -16.78
C LEU A 75 1.00 20.65 -17.09
N ALA A 76 2.02 20.22 -16.36
CA ALA A 76 2.53 18.86 -16.46
C ALA A 76 1.47 17.85 -16.03
N HIS A 77 0.80 18.09 -14.91
CA HIS A 77 -0.31 17.27 -14.43
C HIS A 77 -1.55 17.37 -15.35
N PHE A 78 -1.85 18.57 -15.84
CA PHE A 78 -2.93 18.75 -16.80
C PHE A 78 -2.70 17.96 -18.09
N LEU A 79 -1.45 17.93 -18.57
CA LEU A 79 -1.06 17.16 -19.75
C LEU A 79 -1.23 15.65 -19.53
N GLU A 80 -0.97 15.17 -18.33
CA GLU A 80 -1.24 13.79 -17.93
C GLU A 80 -2.70 13.42 -18.17
N HIS A 81 -3.64 14.23 -17.70
CA HIS A 81 -5.08 14.04 -17.93
C HIS A 81 -5.43 14.05 -19.42
N MET A 82 -4.85 15.00 -20.17
CA MET A 82 -5.11 15.11 -21.61
C MET A 82 -4.66 13.90 -22.41
N ALA A 83 -3.71 13.11 -21.90
CA ALA A 83 -3.29 11.86 -22.53
C ALA A 83 -4.39 10.79 -22.61
N PHE A 84 -5.45 10.93 -21.80
CA PHE A 84 -6.64 10.08 -21.82
C PHE A 84 -7.84 10.71 -22.56
N ASN A 85 -7.68 11.95 -23.01
CA ASN A 85 -8.72 12.75 -23.68
C ASN A 85 -8.49 12.88 -25.19
N GLY A 86 -7.83 11.90 -25.78
CA GLY A 86 -7.66 11.76 -27.21
C GLY A 86 -6.23 11.96 -27.71
N SER A 87 -5.92 11.20 -28.73
CA SER A 87 -4.67 11.23 -29.47
C SER A 87 -4.94 11.19 -30.98
N GLU A 88 -3.89 11.30 -31.79
CA GLU A 88 -4.01 11.31 -33.26
C GLU A 88 -4.69 10.04 -33.81
N ASN A 89 -4.35 8.87 -33.25
CA ASN A 89 -4.89 7.58 -33.71
C ASN A 89 -6.11 7.12 -32.90
N LEU A 90 -6.30 7.65 -31.71
CA LEU A 90 -7.37 7.26 -30.78
C LEU A 90 -8.08 8.53 -30.26
N PRO A 91 -9.01 9.12 -31.06
CA PRO A 91 -9.67 10.35 -30.72
C PRO A 91 -10.62 10.19 -29.51
N GLU A 92 -10.83 11.29 -28.77
CA GLU A 92 -11.71 11.35 -27.61
C GLU A 92 -11.40 10.24 -26.60
N LYS A 93 -12.36 9.42 -26.23
CA LYS A 93 -12.22 8.32 -25.26
C LYS A 93 -11.93 6.96 -25.91
N ALA A 94 -11.67 6.89 -27.19
CA ALA A 94 -11.49 5.63 -27.91
C ALA A 94 -10.41 4.71 -27.32
N MET A 95 -9.36 5.29 -26.70
CA MET A 95 -8.32 4.54 -26.01
C MET A 95 -8.90 3.75 -24.82
N ILE A 96 -9.61 4.44 -23.93
CA ILE A 96 -10.23 3.84 -22.74
C ILE A 96 -11.24 2.79 -23.18
N GLU A 97 -12.14 3.14 -24.10
CA GLU A 97 -13.19 2.23 -24.60
C GLU A 97 -12.62 0.93 -25.16
N GLN A 98 -11.56 1.01 -26.00
CA GLN A 98 -10.95 -0.17 -26.58
C GLN A 98 -10.24 -1.04 -25.55
N LEU A 99 -9.52 -0.44 -24.59
CA LEU A 99 -8.85 -1.18 -23.53
C LEU A 99 -9.83 -1.87 -22.59
N GLU A 100 -10.95 -1.24 -22.28
CA GLU A 100 -12.00 -1.84 -21.44
C GLU A 100 -12.63 -3.07 -22.11
N THR A 101 -12.75 -3.10 -23.45
CA THR A 101 -13.27 -4.29 -24.16
C THR A 101 -12.42 -5.54 -23.99
N ILE A 102 -11.17 -5.38 -23.57
CA ILE A 102 -10.23 -6.48 -23.30
C ILE A 102 -9.89 -6.66 -21.81
N GLY A 103 -10.74 -6.10 -20.92
CA GLY A 103 -10.61 -6.23 -19.48
C GLY A 103 -9.52 -5.37 -18.83
N VAL A 104 -9.06 -4.32 -19.51
CA VAL A 104 -8.15 -3.30 -18.93
C VAL A 104 -8.99 -2.10 -18.49
N GLN A 105 -9.16 -1.92 -17.20
CA GLN A 105 -10.06 -0.93 -16.61
C GLN A 105 -9.32 0.36 -16.27
N PHE A 106 -9.91 1.52 -16.63
CA PHE A 106 -9.39 2.83 -16.28
C PHE A 106 -9.36 3.03 -14.74
N GLY A 107 -8.30 3.67 -14.25
CA GLY A 107 -8.06 3.87 -12.81
C GLY A 107 -7.50 2.65 -12.07
N LEU A 108 -7.59 1.44 -12.64
CA LEU A 108 -7.07 0.22 -12.04
C LEU A 108 -5.86 -0.34 -12.81
N ASN A 109 -6.05 -0.70 -14.07
CA ASN A 109 -5.00 -1.24 -14.94
C ASN A 109 -4.44 -0.20 -15.90
N LEU A 110 -5.23 0.78 -16.29
CA LEU A 110 -4.86 1.93 -17.10
C LEU A 110 -4.78 3.14 -16.17
N ASN A 111 -3.58 3.72 -16.02
CA ASN A 111 -3.35 4.83 -15.10
C ASN A 111 -2.15 5.67 -15.52
N ALA A 112 -1.94 6.79 -14.86
CA ALA A 112 -0.75 7.61 -14.97
C ALA A 112 -0.46 8.34 -13.64
N PHE A 113 0.69 8.95 -13.53
CA PHE A 113 0.98 9.91 -12.47
C PHE A 113 2.02 10.92 -12.93
N THR A 114 1.91 12.12 -12.39
CA THR A 114 2.89 13.19 -12.55
C THR A 114 3.59 13.47 -11.22
N SER A 115 4.90 13.68 -11.29
CA SER A 115 5.73 14.12 -10.18
C SER A 115 6.47 15.40 -10.55
N TRP A 116 7.37 15.87 -9.68
CA TRP A 116 8.18 17.05 -9.98
C TRP A 116 9.13 16.81 -11.16
N ASP A 117 9.71 15.64 -11.28
CA ASP A 117 10.73 15.32 -12.30
C ASP A 117 10.28 14.37 -13.39
N CYS A 118 9.12 13.76 -13.25
CA CYS A 118 8.67 12.76 -14.22
C CYS A 118 7.15 12.73 -14.39
N THR A 119 6.74 12.18 -15.52
CA THR A 119 5.37 11.73 -15.80
C THR A 119 5.43 10.30 -16.32
N GLU A 120 4.60 9.40 -15.80
CA GLU A 120 4.57 8.00 -16.17
C GLU A 120 3.15 7.60 -16.56
N TYR A 121 3.01 6.92 -17.70
CA TYR A 121 1.76 6.33 -18.16
C TYR A 121 1.90 4.82 -18.21
N MET A 122 0.84 4.08 -17.85
CA MET A 122 0.90 2.65 -17.72
C MET A 122 -0.37 1.93 -18.14
N ILE A 123 -0.18 0.78 -18.78
CA ILE A 123 -1.21 -0.22 -19.07
C ILE A 123 -0.73 -1.51 -18.42
N LYS A 124 -1.37 -1.95 -17.35
CA LYS A 124 -0.99 -3.14 -16.57
C LYS A 124 -1.87 -4.32 -16.91
N ASP A 125 -1.26 -5.50 -16.88
CA ASP A 125 -1.98 -6.77 -17.06
C ASP A 125 -2.84 -6.80 -18.33
N CYS A 126 -2.36 -6.20 -19.43
CA CYS A 126 -3.02 -6.24 -20.72
C CYS A 126 -2.97 -7.66 -21.30
N PRO A 127 -4.10 -8.28 -21.69
CA PRO A 127 -4.10 -9.57 -22.37
C PRO A 127 -3.39 -9.48 -23.72
N VAL A 128 -2.32 -10.26 -23.93
CA VAL A 128 -1.48 -10.23 -25.12
C VAL A 128 -1.52 -11.52 -25.94
N THR A 129 -2.42 -12.43 -25.62
CA THR A 129 -2.65 -13.66 -26.39
C THR A 129 -3.24 -13.39 -27.78
N ASP A 130 -3.94 -12.27 -27.97
CA ASP A 130 -4.30 -11.73 -29.27
C ASP A 130 -3.29 -10.62 -29.65
N GLU A 131 -2.65 -10.76 -30.82
CA GLU A 131 -1.67 -9.80 -31.32
C GLU A 131 -2.25 -8.38 -31.49
N LYS A 132 -3.56 -8.26 -31.74
CA LYS A 132 -4.24 -6.95 -31.82
C LYS A 132 -4.17 -6.16 -30.54
N ASN A 133 -4.23 -6.84 -29.41
CA ASN A 133 -4.15 -6.19 -28.10
C ASN A 133 -2.73 -5.67 -27.84
N LEU A 134 -1.71 -6.46 -28.24
CA LEU A 134 -0.32 -6.02 -28.23
C LEU A 134 -0.13 -4.79 -29.12
N ASP A 135 -0.66 -4.82 -30.34
CA ASP A 135 -0.57 -3.70 -31.29
C ASP A 135 -1.28 -2.45 -30.75
N LEU A 136 -2.45 -2.60 -30.14
CA LEU A 136 -3.17 -1.51 -29.49
C LEU A 136 -2.36 -0.89 -28.36
N ALA A 137 -1.81 -1.70 -27.45
CA ALA A 137 -1.00 -1.20 -26.34
C ALA A 137 0.26 -0.45 -26.83
N LEU A 138 0.94 -0.97 -27.85
CA LEU A 138 2.09 -0.29 -28.44
C LEU A 138 1.71 1.01 -29.15
N LEU A 139 0.57 1.05 -29.85
CA LEU A 139 0.03 2.27 -30.48
C LEU A 139 -0.29 3.33 -29.42
N ILE A 140 -0.81 2.94 -28.28
CA ILE A 140 -1.08 3.88 -27.16
C ILE A 140 0.24 4.47 -26.63
N LEU A 141 1.29 3.65 -26.44
CA LEU A 141 2.60 4.17 -26.04
C LEU A 141 3.18 5.15 -27.07
N HIS A 142 3.00 4.87 -28.35
CA HIS A 142 3.39 5.78 -29.44
C HIS A 142 2.65 7.11 -29.32
N ASP A 143 1.33 7.06 -29.17
CA ASP A 143 0.51 8.26 -29.12
C ASP A 143 0.80 9.09 -27.85
N TRP A 144 1.02 8.45 -26.72
CA TRP A 144 1.45 9.14 -25.49
C TRP A 144 2.84 9.77 -25.60
N SER A 145 3.68 9.30 -26.52
CA SER A 145 5.01 9.91 -26.71
C SER A 145 4.93 11.33 -27.27
N GLN A 146 4.25 11.54 -28.42
CA GLN A 146 4.21 12.85 -29.11
C GLN A 146 2.90 13.15 -29.85
N PHE A 147 1.85 12.37 -29.70
CA PHE A 147 0.63 12.47 -30.53
C PHE A 147 -0.65 12.72 -29.72
N ILE A 148 -0.53 13.34 -28.53
CA ILE A 148 -1.68 13.78 -27.72
C ILE A 148 -2.35 14.97 -28.44
N SER A 149 -3.67 14.92 -28.64
CA SER A 149 -4.41 15.87 -29.52
C SER A 149 -4.53 17.28 -28.94
N LEU A 150 -4.72 17.44 -27.62
CA LEU A 150 -4.92 18.69 -26.93
C LEU A 150 -6.02 19.56 -27.53
N GLU A 151 -7.18 18.97 -27.84
CA GLU A 151 -8.33 19.71 -28.39
C GLU A 151 -8.88 20.72 -27.37
N THR A 152 -9.36 21.86 -27.87
CA THR A 152 -9.80 22.98 -26.99
C THR A 152 -10.99 22.56 -26.13
N GLU A 153 -11.95 21.85 -26.73
CA GLU A 153 -13.16 21.37 -26.08
C GLU A 153 -12.84 20.39 -24.94
N GLU A 154 -11.87 19.50 -25.15
CA GLU A 154 -11.42 18.53 -24.15
C GLU A 154 -10.65 19.23 -23.00
N ILE A 155 -9.79 20.19 -23.31
CA ILE A 155 -9.10 21.00 -22.31
C ILE A 155 -10.11 21.74 -21.42
N ASP A 156 -11.12 22.37 -22.03
CA ASP A 156 -12.11 23.14 -21.27
C ASP A 156 -13.00 22.24 -20.40
N SER A 157 -13.33 21.05 -20.86
CA SER A 157 -14.04 20.02 -20.08
C SER A 157 -13.20 19.55 -18.89
N GLU A 158 -11.90 19.24 -19.12
CA GLU A 158 -11.03 18.66 -18.09
C GLU A 158 -10.65 19.67 -16.98
N ARG A 159 -10.75 20.99 -17.23
CA ARG A 159 -10.52 22.02 -16.19
C ARG A 159 -11.39 21.78 -14.95
N GLY A 160 -12.66 21.43 -15.14
CA GLY A 160 -13.60 21.12 -14.06
C GLY A 160 -13.12 19.95 -13.22
N VAL A 161 -12.72 18.87 -13.86
CA VAL A 161 -12.26 17.63 -13.22
C VAL A 161 -11.02 17.89 -12.36
N ILE A 162 -10.00 18.58 -12.90
CA ILE A 162 -8.75 18.87 -12.16
C ILE A 162 -9.00 19.84 -11.00
N MET A 163 -9.90 20.81 -11.18
CA MET A 163 -10.27 21.69 -10.06
C MET A 163 -10.99 20.95 -8.93
N GLU A 164 -11.86 19.97 -9.26
CA GLU A 164 -12.49 19.11 -8.24
C GLU A 164 -11.46 18.18 -7.59
N GLU A 165 -10.49 17.67 -8.36
CA GLU A 165 -9.38 16.90 -7.80
C GLU A 165 -8.57 17.71 -6.78
N LEU A 166 -8.14 18.93 -7.15
CA LEU A 166 -7.44 19.84 -6.24
C LEU A 166 -8.25 20.07 -4.96
N ARG A 167 -9.55 20.31 -5.09
CA ARG A 167 -10.46 20.53 -3.95
C ARG A 167 -10.57 19.27 -3.05
N THR A 168 -10.65 18.11 -3.65
CA THR A 168 -10.77 16.83 -2.91
C THR A 168 -9.47 16.47 -2.18
N ARG A 169 -8.33 16.76 -2.78
CA ARG A 169 -7.00 16.48 -2.21
C ARG A 169 -6.55 17.50 -1.16
N ASP A 170 -7.10 18.72 -1.14
CA ASP A 170 -6.68 19.78 -0.22
C ASP A 170 -7.15 19.50 1.21
N GLY A 171 -6.39 18.70 1.93
CA GLY A 171 -6.52 18.42 3.35
C GLY A 171 -5.25 18.79 4.11
N ALA A 172 -5.29 18.67 5.44
CA ALA A 172 -4.15 18.98 6.30
C ALA A 172 -2.86 18.26 5.90
N SER A 173 -2.97 17.03 5.37
CA SER A 173 -1.82 16.25 4.90
C SER A 173 -1.13 16.89 3.70
N LEU A 174 -1.90 17.34 2.69
CA LEU A 174 -1.33 18.02 1.51
C LEU A 174 -0.71 19.37 1.90
N ARG A 175 -1.39 20.14 2.75
CA ARG A 175 -0.85 21.41 3.25
C ARG A 175 0.46 21.21 4.01
N ALA A 176 0.53 20.17 4.86
CA ALA A 176 1.77 19.80 5.57
C ALA A 176 2.88 19.34 4.62
N GLN A 177 2.55 18.60 3.56
CA GLN A 177 3.51 18.17 2.54
C GLN A 177 4.07 19.37 1.77
N ASN A 178 3.24 20.31 1.39
CA ASN A 178 3.69 21.54 0.70
C ASN A 178 4.66 22.35 1.57
N VAL A 179 4.39 22.45 2.89
CA VAL A 179 5.32 23.08 3.83
C VAL A 179 6.64 22.30 3.94
N MET A 180 6.58 20.99 3.94
CA MET A 180 7.76 20.12 3.96
C MET A 180 8.63 20.38 2.71
N ILE A 181 8.05 20.31 1.52
CA ILE A 181 8.75 20.51 0.24
C ILE A 181 9.42 21.87 0.21
N LYS A 182 8.69 22.92 0.56
CA LYS A 182 9.20 24.29 0.63
C LYS A 182 10.46 24.41 1.51
N ASN A 183 10.50 23.73 2.65
CA ASN A 183 11.64 23.79 3.56
C ASN A 183 12.78 22.85 3.16
N LEU A 184 12.48 21.65 2.67
CA LEU A 184 13.49 20.71 2.21
C LEU A 184 14.28 21.21 1.02
N PHE A 185 13.62 21.94 0.11
CA PHE A 185 14.22 22.39 -1.14
C PHE A 185 14.37 23.91 -1.22
N LYS A 186 14.49 24.55 -0.06
CA LYS A 186 14.64 26.01 0.05
C LYS A 186 15.77 26.53 -0.84
N GLY A 187 15.48 27.57 -1.62
CA GLY A 187 16.43 28.19 -2.55
C GLY A 187 16.52 27.48 -3.92
N THR A 188 15.59 26.58 -4.23
CA THR A 188 15.50 25.90 -5.53
C THR A 188 14.13 26.11 -6.17
N LEU A 189 13.96 25.68 -7.43
CA LEU A 189 12.65 25.72 -8.10
C LEU A 189 11.62 24.84 -7.40
N TYR A 190 12.01 23.72 -6.76
CA TYR A 190 11.11 22.87 -6.00
C TYR A 190 10.39 23.61 -4.85
N GLU A 191 11.03 24.65 -4.27
CA GLU A 191 10.40 25.46 -3.23
C GLU A 191 9.10 26.15 -3.71
N HIS A 192 9.01 26.42 -5.00
CA HIS A 192 7.98 27.30 -5.58
C HIS A 192 7.04 26.58 -6.54
N ARG A 193 7.31 25.32 -6.91
CA ARG A 193 6.46 24.54 -7.83
C ARG A 193 5.36 23.82 -7.08
N ASN A 194 4.12 24.03 -7.54
CA ASN A 194 2.95 23.29 -7.09
C ASN A 194 2.59 22.24 -8.15
N LEU A 195 2.62 20.98 -7.78
CA LEU A 195 2.44 19.86 -8.68
C LEU A 195 1.10 19.89 -9.44
N ILE A 196 0.00 20.18 -8.72
CA ILE A 196 -1.35 20.23 -9.31
C ILE A 196 -1.72 21.64 -9.82
N GLY A 197 -0.88 22.65 -9.54
CA GLY A 197 -1.13 24.05 -9.91
C GLY A 197 -2.00 24.80 -8.90
N TYR A 198 -2.50 25.93 -9.34
CA TYR A 198 -3.36 26.83 -8.56
C TYR A 198 -4.69 27.05 -9.29
N LEU A 199 -5.78 27.18 -8.54
CA LEU A 199 -7.13 27.36 -9.10
C LEU A 199 -7.24 28.44 -10.17
N ASP A 200 -6.62 29.60 -9.94
CA ASP A 200 -6.70 30.71 -10.88
C ASP A 200 -5.92 30.43 -12.18
N GLY A 201 -4.78 29.78 -12.09
CA GLY A 201 -4.00 29.32 -13.24
C GLY A 201 -4.77 28.28 -14.05
N LEU A 202 -5.30 27.24 -13.39
CA LEU A 202 -6.07 26.16 -14.03
C LEU A 202 -7.32 26.67 -14.76
N LYS A 203 -7.99 27.70 -14.22
CA LYS A 203 -9.17 28.32 -14.85
C LYS A 203 -8.84 29.11 -16.12
N SER A 204 -7.64 29.68 -16.22
CA SER A 204 -7.37 30.75 -17.18
C SER A 204 -6.18 30.56 -18.10
N PHE A 205 -5.43 29.46 -17.97
CA PHE A 205 -4.29 29.21 -18.86
C PHE A 205 -4.76 29.09 -20.33
N GLU A 206 -3.98 29.64 -21.23
CA GLU A 206 -4.22 29.52 -22.66
C GLU A 206 -3.76 28.15 -23.19
N ARG A 207 -4.54 27.52 -24.09
CA ARG A 207 -4.14 26.27 -24.75
C ARG A 207 -2.70 26.31 -25.29
N SER A 208 -2.26 27.45 -25.78
CA SER A 208 -0.88 27.64 -26.27
C SER A 208 0.19 27.38 -25.20
N SER A 209 -0.05 27.70 -23.94
CA SER A 209 0.89 27.42 -22.83
C SER A 209 1.07 25.91 -22.63
N LEU A 210 -0.02 25.14 -22.65
CA LEU A 210 0.01 23.68 -22.57
C LEU A 210 0.72 23.05 -23.79
N VAL A 211 0.37 23.51 -24.99
CA VAL A 211 1.01 23.05 -26.23
C VAL A 211 2.51 23.36 -26.25
N ASN A 212 2.90 24.54 -25.76
CA ASN A 212 4.30 24.95 -25.67
C ASN A 212 5.08 24.05 -24.69
N PHE A 213 4.51 23.75 -23.52
CA PHE A 213 5.10 22.81 -22.56
C PHE A 213 5.29 21.43 -23.20
N TYR A 214 4.22 20.88 -23.79
CA TYR A 214 4.23 19.58 -24.46
C TYR A 214 5.32 19.50 -25.54
N LYS A 215 5.31 20.38 -26.50
CA LYS A 215 6.29 20.41 -27.62
C LYS A 215 7.72 20.66 -27.17
N LYS A 216 7.92 21.37 -26.08
CA LYS A 216 9.23 21.68 -25.54
C LYS A 216 9.86 20.49 -24.84
N TRP A 217 9.07 19.67 -24.15
CA TRP A 217 9.59 18.72 -23.21
C TRP A 217 9.29 17.24 -23.50
N TYR A 218 8.15 16.91 -24.18
CA TYR A 218 7.85 15.53 -24.57
C TYR A 218 8.68 15.14 -25.78
N ARG A 219 9.91 14.73 -25.52
CA ARG A 219 10.92 14.43 -26.53
C ARG A 219 11.54 13.07 -26.30
N PRO A 220 11.89 12.33 -27.41
CA PRO A 220 12.30 10.94 -27.32
C PRO A 220 13.52 10.69 -26.42
N GLU A 221 14.48 11.62 -26.35
CA GLU A 221 15.64 11.47 -25.49
C GLU A 221 15.34 11.53 -23.99
N TYR A 222 14.15 12.00 -23.60
CA TYR A 222 13.63 12.02 -22.24
C TYR A 222 12.58 10.93 -22.00
N GLN A 223 12.47 9.95 -22.90
CA GLN A 223 11.46 8.91 -22.82
C GLN A 223 12.07 7.52 -22.75
N ALA A 224 11.42 6.65 -21.97
CA ALA A 224 11.71 5.23 -21.94
C ALA A 224 10.43 4.41 -22.05
N LEU A 225 10.45 3.41 -22.93
CA LEU A 225 9.43 2.39 -23.05
C LEU A 225 9.84 1.18 -22.21
N VAL A 226 8.93 0.65 -21.40
CA VAL A 226 9.15 -0.58 -20.65
C VAL A 226 8.01 -1.54 -20.94
N ILE A 227 8.34 -2.71 -21.50
CA ILE A 227 7.39 -3.76 -21.82
C ILE A 227 7.84 -5.05 -21.13
N VAL A 228 7.01 -5.55 -20.21
CA VAL A 228 7.29 -6.79 -19.48
C VAL A 228 6.05 -7.68 -19.51
N GLY A 229 6.20 -8.92 -19.98
CA GLY A 229 5.09 -9.85 -19.96
C GLY A 229 5.28 -11.06 -20.87
N ASP A 230 4.19 -11.79 -21.11
CA ASP A 230 4.18 -12.99 -21.94
C ASP A 230 4.21 -12.62 -23.43
N VAL A 231 5.32 -12.04 -23.86
CA VAL A 231 5.54 -11.51 -25.21
C VAL A 231 6.83 -12.07 -25.83
N ASP A 232 6.87 -12.12 -27.15
CA ASP A 232 8.10 -12.37 -27.91
C ASP A 232 8.93 -11.09 -27.98
N VAL A 233 10.13 -11.12 -27.39
CA VAL A 233 11.00 -9.95 -27.26
C VAL A 233 11.44 -9.41 -28.62
N ASP A 234 11.77 -10.30 -29.59
CA ASP A 234 12.24 -9.90 -30.91
C ASP A 234 11.09 -9.29 -31.73
N GLN A 235 9.87 -9.83 -31.60
CA GLN A 235 8.66 -9.29 -32.24
C GLN A 235 8.35 -7.89 -31.69
N VAL A 236 8.33 -7.73 -30.37
CA VAL A 236 8.04 -6.44 -29.73
C VAL A 236 9.10 -5.41 -30.11
N GLU A 237 10.39 -5.77 -30.09
CA GLU A 237 11.47 -4.86 -30.50
C GLU A 237 11.30 -4.39 -31.95
N ALA A 238 10.96 -5.32 -32.85
CA ALA A 238 10.72 -4.99 -34.26
C ALA A 238 9.50 -4.05 -34.44
N LYS A 239 8.40 -4.29 -33.70
CA LYS A 239 7.21 -3.43 -33.72
C LYS A 239 7.52 -2.03 -33.17
N ILE A 240 8.24 -1.91 -32.05
CA ILE A 240 8.67 -0.62 -31.48
C ILE A 240 9.51 0.15 -32.47
N LYS A 241 10.53 -0.47 -33.07
CA LYS A 241 11.41 0.15 -34.07
C LYS A 241 10.65 0.66 -35.29
N ALA A 242 9.63 -0.07 -35.74
CA ALA A 242 8.80 0.34 -36.85
C ALA A 242 7.83 1.47 -36.48
N LEU A 243 7.18 1.35 -35.37
CA LEU A 243 6.13 2.29 -34.91
C LEU A 243 6.71 3.65 -34.50
N MET A 244 7.83 3.67 -33.79
CA MET A 244 8.47 4.89 -33.28
C MET A 244 9.39 5.57 -34.32
N ALA A 245 9.45 5.06 -35.57
CA ALA A 245 10.33 5.60 -36.60
C ALA A 245 9.86 6.94 -37.18
N ASP A 246 8.59 7.29 -37.03
CA ASP A 246 8.04 8.59 -37.43
C ASP A 246 8.26 9.70 -36.40
N ILE A 247 8.69 9.37 -35.18
CA ILE A 247 9.02 10.33 -34.13
C ILE A 247 10.44 10.88 -34.42
N PRO A 248 10.57 12.17 -34.73
CA PRO A 248 11.87 12.74 -35.09
C PRO A 248 12.78 12.88 -33.87
N ALA A 249 14.09 12.78 -34.09
CA ALA A 249 15.05 13.18 -33.08
C ALA A 249 14.95 14.69 -32.79
N SER A 250 15.23 15.07 -31.56
CA SER A 250 15.20 16.49 -31.17
C SER A 250 16.21 17.34 -31.95
N PRO A 251 15.89 18.60 -32.25
CA PRO A 251 16.84 19.56 -32.79
C PRO A 251 18.07 19.72 -31.89
N ALA A 252 19.24 19.95 -32.49
CA ALA A 252 20.50 20.08 -31.73
C ALA A 252 20.53 21.29 -30.77
N ASP A 253 19.68 22.27 -30.98
CA ASP A 253 19.50 23.49 -30.17
C ASP A 253 18.29 23.37 -29.22
N ALA A 254 17.68 22.21 -29.10
CA ALA A 254 16.56 22.01 -28.18
C ALA A 254 16.94 22.29 -26.74
N ALA A 255 15.98 22.82 -25.96
CA ALA A 255 16.17 23.16 -24.57
C ALA A 255 16.67 21.94 -23.75
N GLN A 256 17.63 22.13 -22.89
CA GLN A 256 18.15 21.08 -22.00
C GLN A 256 17.56 21.22 -20.61
N LYS A 257 17.36 20.10 -19.92
CA LYS A 257 16.96 20.09 -18.52
C LYS A 257 18.07 20.66 -17.63
N GLU A 258 17.68 21.48 -16.68
CA GLU A 258 18.59 21.99 -15.68
C GLU A 258 18.78 20.96 -14.55
N VAL A 259 20.02 20.75 -14.16
CA VAL A 259 20.33 19.92 -12.97
C VAL A 259 20.29 20.84 -11.75
N ILE A 260 19.26 20.66 -10.93
CA ILE A 260 19.04 21.49 -9.75
C ILE A 260 19.72 20.85 -8.55
N MET A 261 20.70 21.55 -7.97
CA MET A 261 21.37 21.16 -6.72
C MET A 261 20.71 21.87 -5.54
N VAL A 262 20.44 21.12 -4.46
CA VAL A 262 19.89 21.71 -3.24
C VAL A 262 21.00 22.38 -2.45
N PRO A 263 20.91 23.68 -2.13
CA PRO A 263 21.95 24.38 -1.41
C PRO A 263 22.21 23.80 -0.02
N ALA A 264 23.47 23.67 0.35
CA ALA A 264 23.85 23.31 1.71
C ALA A 264 23.52 24.43 2.70
N THR A 265 23.17 24.07 3.92
CA THR A 265 22.88 25.02 5.02
C THR A 265 23.81 24.76 6.19
N GLU A 266 24.40 25.81 6.77
CA GLU A 266 25.22 25.74 7.97
C GLU A 266 24.36 25.64 9.24
N GLU A 267 23.18 26.28 9.21
CA GLU A 267 22.21 26.27 10.32
C GLU A 267 21.02 25.37 9.97
N PRO A 268 20.42 24.69 10.96
CA PRO A 268 19.21 23.92 10.75
C PRO A 268 18.04 24.79 10.26
N ILE A 269 17.30 24.28 9.27
CA ILE A 269 16.01 24.85 8.87
C ILE A 269 14.96 24.23 9.79
N ILE A 270 14.27 25.02 10.58
CA ILE A 270 13.22 24.59 11.49
C ILE A 270 11.89 25.14 10.99
N SER A 271 10.90 24.26 10.84
CA SER A 271 9.56 24.62 10.41
C SER A 271 8.52 24.02 11.35
N ILE A 272 7.62 24.88 11.80
CA ILE A 272 6.53 24.50 12.71
C ILE A 272 5.22 24.73 11.98
N PHE A 273 4.50 23.64 11.73
CA PHE A 273 3.22 23.64 11.05
C PHE A 273 2.10 23.21 11.97
N THR A 274 1.04 24.00 12.04
CA THR A 274 -0.17 23.66 12.80
C THR A 274 -1.40 23.79 11.92
N ASP A 275 -2.31 22.83 12.01
CA ASP A 275 -3.55 22.83 11.26
C ASP A 275 -4.69 22.25 12.13
N LYS A 276 -5.91 22.74 11.93
CA LYS A 276 -7.08 22.30 12.73
C LYS A 276 -7.52 20.89 12.39
N GLU A 277 -7.27 20.45 11.15
CA GLU A 277 -7.63 19.13 10.65
C GLU A 277 -6.52 18.09 10.87
N LEU A 278 -5.36 18.48 11.39
CA LEU A 278 -4.36 17.51 11.83
C LEU A 278 -4.85 16.71 13.03
N THR A 279 -4.71 15.41 12.97
CA THR A 279 -5.17 14.47 14.02
C THR A 279 -4.07 14.03 14.96
N GLN A 280 -2.80 14.15 14.53
CA GLN A 280 -1.62 13.73 15.29
C GLN A 280 -0.51 14.77 15.27
N SER A 281 0.26 14.81 16.36
CA SER A 281 1.51 15.54 16.44
C SER A 281 2.66 14.67 15.94
N SER A 282 3.60 15.26 15.19
CA SER A 282 4.77 14.53 14.69
C SER A 282 5.99 15.44 14.54
N VAL A 283 7.14 14.82 14.52
CA VAL A 283 8.42 15.47 14.21
C VAL A 283 9.11 14.67 13.13
N MET A 284 9.66 15.37 12.15
CA MET A 284 10.53 14.80 11.11
C MET A 284 11.84 15.58 11.09
N MET A 285 12.94 14.88 11.00
CA MET A 285 14.28 15.45 10.89
C MET A 285 14.99 14.82 9.69
N PHE A 286 15.46 15.66 8.79
CA PHE A 286 16.18 15.27 7.58
C PHE A 286 17.61 15.78 7.65
N ALA A 287 18.57 14.88 7.63
CA ALA A 287 19.98 15.20 7.39
C ALA A 287 20.22 15.04 5.88
N ARG A 288 20.16 16.16 5.14
CA ARG A 288 20.26 16.19 3.67
C ARG A 288 21.70 16.01 3.23
N ARG A 289 21.89 15.34 2.10
CA ARG A 289 23.18 15.22 1.41
C ARG A 289 22.96 15.19 -0.10
N ASP A 290 24.03 15.47 -0.85
CA ASP A 290 24.01 15.23 -2.29
C ASP A 290 23.78 13.74 -2.57
N ALA A 291 22.91 13.43 -3.53
CA ALA A 291 22.73 12.06 -4.00
C ALA A 291 24.00 11.51 -4.65
N LEU A 292 24.18 10.19 -4.59
CA LEU A 292 25.21 9.53 -5.39
C LEU A 292 24.89 9.78 -6.88
N PRO A 293 25.84 10.30 -7.69
CA PRO A 293 25.59 10.51 -9.11
C PRO A 293 25.16 9.23 -9.83
N LYS A 294 24.25 9.37 -10.79
CA LYS A 294 23.60 8.27 -11.50
C LYS A 294 24.61 7.25 -12.07
N GLU A 295 25.74 7.73 -12.58
CA GLU A 295 26.82 6.90 -13.14
C GLU A 295 27.52 5.98 -12.13
N PHE A 296 27.39 6.26 -10.83
CA PHE A 296 27.96 5.43 -9.77
C PHE A 296 26.95 4.46 -9.15
N LYS A 297 25.65 4.67 -9.32
CA LYS A 297 24.60 3.83 -8.69
C LYS A 297 24.63 2.41 -9.22
N ASN A 298 24.74 2.20 -10.54
CA ASN A 298 24.91 0.86 -11.13
C ASN A 298 26.37 0.39 -11.08
N THR A 299 27.01 0.47 -9.93
CA THR A 299 28.36 -0.03 -9.70
C THR A 299 28.44 -0.76 -8.37
N GLN A 300 29.52 -1.52 -8.15
CA GLN A 300 29.77 -2.16 -6.86
C GLN A 300 29.81 -1.17 -5.69
N ILE A 301 30.22 0.09 -5.94
CA ILE A 301 30.24 1.15 -4.92
C ILE A 301 28.81 1.54 -4.55
N GLY A 302 27.96 1.82 -5.54
CA GLY A 302 26.54 2.14 -5.32
C GLY A 302 25.83 1.02 -4.57
N TYR A 303 25.98 -0.22 -5.03
CA TYR A 303 25.39 -1.40 -4.41
C TYR A 303 25.83 -1.58 -2.95
N SER A 304 27.12 -1.41 -2.67
CA SER A 304 27.63 -1.50 -1.29
C SER A 304 27.06 -0.39 -0.40
N PHE A 305 26.84 0.80 -0.96
CA PHE A 305 26.27 1.92 -0.24
C PHE A 305 24.78 1.66 0.12
N ASP A 306 24.01 1.13 -0.83
CA ASP A 306 22.61 0.77 -0.59
C ASP A 306 22.47 -0.34 0.46
N LEU A 307 23.40 -1.30 0.44
CA LEU A 307 23.46 -2.36 1.45
C LEU A 307 23.80 -1.80 2.85
N ILE A 308 24.77 -0.88 2.95
CA ILE A 308 25.08 -0.19 4.21
C ILE A 308 23.87 0.59 4.73
N ASN A 309 23.17 1.31 3.85
CA ASN A 309 21.94 2.02 4.20
C ASN A 309 20.90 1.08 4.78
N SER A 310 20.76 -0.12 4.21
CA SER A 310 19.84 -1.15 4.72
C SER A 310 20.23 -1.62 6.13
N PHE A 311 21.51 -1.85 6.39
CA PHE A 311 21.97 -2.20 7.74
C PHE A 311 21.69 -1.11 8.76
N VAL A 312 22.03 0.14 8.43
CA VAL A 312 21.79 1.28 9.31
C VAL A 312 20.31 1.43 9.63
N SER A 313 19.45 1.34 8.59
CA SER A 313 17.99 1.46 8.74
C SER A 313 17.42 0.35 9.63
N VAL A 314 17.81 -0.91 9.41
CA VAL A 314 17.32 -2.05 10.21
C VAL A 314 17.71 -1.89 11.67
N MET A 315 18.98 -1.59 11.97
CA MET A 315 19.45 -1.49 13.35
C MET A 315 18.87 -0.27 14.07
N MET A 316 18.75 0.87 13.38
CA MET A 316 18.17 2.07 13.99
C MET A 316 16.67 1.91 14.26
N ASN A 317 15.92 1.33 13.33
CA ASN A 317 14.49 1.09 13.53
C ASN A 317 14.25 0.12 14.69
N ASP A 318 15.06 -0.93 14.85
CA ASP A 318 14.97 -1.81 16.01
C ASP A 318 15.14 -1.04 17.33
N ARG A 319 16.04 -0.04 17.42
CA ARG A 319 16.20 0.82 18.61
C ARG A 319 15.02 1.77 18.83
N LEU A 320 14.52 2.39 17.76
CA LEU A 320 13.38 3.30 17.84
C LEU A 320 12.12 2.57 18.29
N ASP A 321 11.93 1.33 17.84
CA ASP A 321 10.84 0.47 18.30
C ASP A 321 10.95 0.13 19.80
N GLU A 322 12.16 -0.15 20.31
CA GLU A 322 12.38 -0.38 21.73
C GLU A 322 12.06 0.87 22.59
N ILE A 323 12.45 2.04 22.12
CA ILE A 323 12.15 3.31 22.78
C ILE A 323 10.64 3.56 22.82
N ALA A 324 9.92 3.30 21.71
CA ALA A 324 8.48 3.48 21.61
C ALA A 324 7.68 2.55 22.54
N GLN A 325 8.23 1.37 22.84
CA GLN A 325 7.57 0.39 23.73
C GLN A 325 7.89 0.56 25.21
N ALA A 326 8.78 1.45 25.57
CA ALA A 326 9.07 1.74 26.98
C ALA A 326 7.86 2.35 27.71
N ALA A 327 7.75 2.15 29.03
CA ALA A 327 6.63 2.65 29.84
C ALA A 327 6.51 4.19 29.84
N ASP A 328 7.65 4.86 29.73
CA ASP A 328 7.78 6.31 29.68
C ASP A 328 8.26 6.79 28.31
N ALA A 329 7.85 6.09 27.25
CA ALA A 329 8.23 6.39 25.88
C ALA A 329 8.06 7.89 25.56
N PRO A 330 9.08 8.55 24.99
CA PRO A 330 9.01 9.97 24.63
C PRO A 330 8.17 10.23 23.37
N PHE A 331 7.88 9.19 22.60
CA PHE A 331 7.04 9.22 21.39
C PHE A 331 6.24 7.91 21.27
N LEU A 332 5.21 7.95 20.46
CA LEU A 332 4.27 6.84 20.25
C LEU A 332 4.76 5.82 19.23
N GLY A 333 5.63 6.22 18.35
CA GLY A 333 6.28 5.41 17.34
C GLY A 333 7.31 6.24 16.62
N GLY A 334 8.37 5.62 16.16
CA GLY A 334 9.45 6.30 15.46
C GLY A 334 9.99 5.44 14.33
N GLY A 335 10.67 6.08 13.40
CA GLY A 335 11.29 5.40 12.28
C GLY A 335 12.44 6.19 11.67
N MET A 336 13.32 5.48 10.99
CA MET A 336 14.42 6.05 10.22
C MET A 336 14.41 5.44 8.81
N SER A 337 14.66 6.28 7.83
CA SER A 337 14.86 5.85 6.43
C SER A 337 16.05 6.56 5.80
N GLU A 338 16.66 5.90 4.83
CA GLU A 338 17.83 6.37 4.09
C GLU A 338 17.52 6.48 2.59
N GLY A 339 18.10 7.47 1.94
CA GLY A 339 18.09 7.59 0.50
C GLY A 339 17.26 8.73 -0.05
N SER A 340 16.75 8.56 -1.26
CA SER A 340 15.93 9.55 -1.96
C SER A 340 14.52 9.61 -1.38
N ILE A 341 13.98 10.81 -1.26
CA ILE A 341 12.56 11.02 -0.92
C ILE A 341 11.65 11.06 -2.17
N GLY A 342 12.18 10.77 -3.36
CA GLY A 342 11.42 10.66 -4.60
C GLY A 342 10.98 11.98 -5.24
N ILE A 343 11.50 13.13 -4.79
CA ILE A 343 11.13 14.46 -5.31
C ILE A 343 12.26 15.08 -6.12
N CYS A 344 13.49 15.06 -5.60
CA CYS A 344 14.64 15.69 -6.24
C CYS A 344 15.74 14.64 -6.41
N PRO A 345 16.18 14.34 -7.65
CA PRO A 345 17.13 13.27 -7.91
C PRO A 345 18.57 13.56 -7.43
N THR A 346 18.86 14.84 -7.14
CA THR A 346 20.18 15.27 -6.68
C THR A 346 20.35 15.28 -5.18
N MET A 347 19.29 15.00 -4.42
CA MET A 347 19.28 14.98 -2.96
C MET A 347 18.85 13.63 -2.39
N GLU A 348 19.61 13.16 -1.44
CA GLU A 348 19.28 12.08 -0.52
C GLU A 348 19.27 12.58 0.91
N SER A 349 18.67 11.83 1.81
CA SER A 349 18.65 12.18 3.23
C SER A 349 18.65 10.95 4.12
N THR A 350 19.17 11.13 5.33
CA THR A 350 18.84 10.33 6.50
C THR A 350 17.67 10.99 7.16
N MET A 351 16.49 10.36 7.14
CA MET A 351 15.27 10.89 7.73
C MET A 351 14.94 10.14 9.01
N PHE A 352 14.76 10.87 10.10
CA PHE A 352 14.13 10.38 11.32
C PHE A 352 12.71 10.96 11.42
N SER A 353 11.77 10.15 11.87
CA SER A 353 10.40 10.57 12.16
C SER A 353 9.93 10.02 13.49
N ALA A 354 9.09 10.77 14.19
CA ALA A 354 8.42 10.30 15.39
C ALA A 354 7.00 10.85 15.45
N THR A 355 6.04 9.97 15.78
CA THR A 355 4.69 10.36 16.18
C THR A 355 4.75 10.74 17.66
N ALA A 356 4.51 11.99 17.96
CA ALA A 356 4.65 12.53 19.29
C ALA A 356 3.36 12.37 20.13
N HIS A 357 3.49 12.34 21.43
CA HIS A 357 2.36 12.60 22.33
C HIS A 357 1.82 14.01 22.10
N GLU A 358 0.51 14.20 22.21
CA GLU A 358 -0.11 15.51 22.02
C GLU A 358 0.50 16.54 22.98
N GLY A 359 1.02 17.64 22.42
CA GLY A 359 1.68 18.69 23.20
C GLY A 359 3.10 18.38 23.69
N ARG A 360 3.74 17.29 23.21
CA ARG A 360 5.09 16.86 23.59
C ARG A 360 5.99 16.56 22.38
N THR A 361 5.88 17.37 21.35
CA THR A 361 6.72 17.26 20.15
C THR A 361 8.20 17.54 20.41
N ASP A 362 8.49 18.35 21.43
CA ASP A 362 9.83 18.62 21.95
C ASP A 362 10.50 17.37 22.56
N ASP A 363 9.77 16.58 23.35
CA ASP A 363 10.27 15.31 23.88
C ASP A 363 10.57 14.31 22.77
N ALA A 364 9.67 14.19 21.78
CA ALA A 364 9.86 13.33 20.63
C ALA A 364 11.09 13.75 19.81
N PHE A 365 11.26 15.05 19.58
CA PHE A 365 12.45 15.58 18.90
C PHE A 365 13.72 15.31 19.68
N ARG A 366 13.72 15.61 20.98
CA ARG A 366 14.85 15.31 21.88
C ARG A 366 15.26 13.86 21.80
N ALA A 367 14.32 12.93 21.80
CA ALA A 367 14.59 11.50 21.77
C ALA A 367 15.23 11.05 20.45
N ILE A 368 14.65 11.42 19.28
CA ILE A 368 15.23 11.04 18.00
C ILE A 368 16.59 11.69 17.76
N TYR A 369 16.77 12.95 18.20
CA TYR A 369 18.05 13.62 18.09
C TYR A 369 19.10 13.02 19.04
N THR A 370 18.71 12.61 20.25
CA THR A 370 19.59 11.89 21.20
C THR A 370 20.03 10.54 20.61
N GLU A 371 19.12 9.80 19.94
CA GLU A 371 19.46 8.51 19.36
C GLU A 371 20.39 8.65 18.14
N MET A 372 20.18 9.66 17.33
CA MET A 372 21.09 10.05 16.25
C MET A 372 22.49 10.35 16.81
N GLU A 373 22.58 11.15 17.88
CA GLU A 373 23.85 11.47 18.55
C GLU A 373 24.46 10.26 19.28
N ARG A 374 23.65 9.39 19.91
CA ARG A 374 24.14 8.14 20.50
C ARG A 374 24.81 7.27 19.45
N MET A 375 24.13 7.10 18.31
CA MET A 375 24.68 6.35 17.20
C MET A 375 25.99 6.98 16.69
N ARG A 376 26.05 8.31 16.57
CA ARG A 376 27.25 9.03 16.12
C ARG A 376 28.44 8.87 17.07
N ARG A 377 28.18 8.86 18.41
CA ARG A 377 29.23 8.78 19.45
C ARG A 377 29.70 7.36 19.75
N HIS A 378 28.79 6.40 19.73
CA HIS A 378 29.03 5.05 20.23
C HIS A 378 28.87 3.96 19.15
N GLY A 379 28.18 4.25 18.05
CA GLY A 379 27.89 3.29 17.01
C GLY A 379 26.84 2.23 17.38
N PHE A 380 26.71 1.25 16.51
CA PHE A 380 25.96 0.02 16.74
C PHE A 380 26.83 -1.04 17.40
N THR A 381 26.20 -1.98 18.09
CA THR A 381 26.88 -3.12 18.74
C THR A 381 27.02 -4.29 17.76
N ALA A 382 27.92 -5.22 18.09
CA ALA A 382 28.08 -6.46 17.32
C ALA A 382 26.79 -7.32 17.31
N GLY A 383 26.02 -7.32 18.41
CA GLY A 383 24.76 -8.07 18.51
C GLY A 383 23.68 -7.54 17.57
N GLU A 384 23.52 -6.21 17.50
CA GLU A 384 22.60 -5.56 16.54
C GLU A 384 23.00 -5.89 15.09
N PHE A 385 24.30 -5.76 14.78
CA PHE A 385 24.82 -6.07 13.46
C PHE A 385 24.53 -7.52 13.05
N GLU A 386 24.76 -8.50 13.91
CA GLU A 386 24.51 -9.90 13.60
C GLU A 386 23.02 -10.19 13.37
N ARG A 387 22.10 -9.57 14.13
CA ARG A 387 20.66 -9.69 13.89
C ARG A 387 20.25 -9.04 12.57
N ALA A 388 20.74 -7.84 12.29
CA ALA A 388 20.50 -7.16 11.02
C ALA A 388 21.02 -7.99 9.84
N LYS A 389 22.24 -8.55 9.97
CA LYS A 389 22.83 -9.45 8.98
C LYS A 389 21.92 -10.65 8.69
N GLN A 390 21.38 -11.28 9.72
CA GLN A 390 20.46 -12.42 9.54
C GLN A 390 19.15 -11.99 8.85
N LYS A 391 18.58 -10.84 9.20
CA LYS A 391 17.38 -10.31 8.57
C LYS A 391 17.63 -10.02 7.08
N ILE A 392 18.70 -9.30 6.75
CA ILE A 392 19.02 -8.89 5.38
C ILE A 392 19.37 -10.11 4.51
N LEU A 393 20.17 -11.04 5.02
CA LEU A 393 20.45 -12.31 4.32
C LEU A 393 19.17 -13.11 4.07
N ARG A 394 18.23 -13.10 5.01
CA ARG A 394 16.96 -13.80 4.84
C ARG A 394 16.10 -13.16 3.76
N TRP A 395 16.03 -11.83 3.68
CA TRP A 395 15.33 -11.12 2.60
C TRP A 395 15.93 -11.41 1.23
N ALA A 396 17.27 -11.35 1.13
CA ALA A 396 17.99 -11.69 -0.10
C ALA A 396 17.73 -13.14 -0.53
N GLU A 397 17.78 -14.11 0.41
CA GLU A 397 17.46 -15.53 0.16
C GLU A 397 16.01 -15.70 -0.34
N GLN A 398 15.07 -14.99 0.26
CA GLN A 398 13.66 -15.04 -0.13
C GLN A 398 13.44 -14.46 -1.54
N SER A 399 14.06 -13.33 -1.84
CA SER A 399 14.03 -12.73 -3.18
C SER A 399 14.56 -13.70 -4.23
N TYR A 400 15.74 -14.30 -3.97
CA TYR A 400 16.32 -15.29 -4.85
C TYR A 400 15.47 -16.56 -5.01
N THR A 401 14.89 -17.07 -3.92
CA THR A 401 14.07 -18.27 -3.95
C THR A 401 12.81 -18.07 -4.76
N ASN A 402 12.18 -16.90 -4.66
CA ASN A 402 10.96 -16.54 -5.37
C ASN A 402 11.20 -15.88 -6.75
N ARG A 403 12.44 -15.90 -7.27
CA ARG A 403 12.81 -15.21 -8.53
C ARG A 403 12.00 -15.60 -9.77
N ASN A 404 11.42 -16.79 -9.78
CA ASN A 404 10.57 -17.27 -10.88
C ASN A 404 9.07 -16.91 -10.70
N ASP A 405 8.75 -16.19 -9.62
CA ASP A 405 7.39 -15.78 -9.29
C ASP A 405 7.28 -14.25 -9.12
N VAL A 406 8.10 -13.54 -9.88
CA VAL A 406 8.10 -12.07 -9.88
C VAL A 406 7.07 -11.57 -10.89
N HIS A 407 6.17 -10.70 -10.44
CA HIS A 407 5.13 -10.09 -11.27
C HIS A 407 5.72 -9.14 -12.32
N ASN A 408 5.04 -9.01 -13.47
CA ASN A 408 5.46 -8.13 -14.58
C ASN A 408 5.78 -6.72 -14.11
N ASP A 409 4.93 -6.15 -13.28
CA ASP A 409 5.09 -4.77 -12.77
C ASP A 409 6.35 -4.59 -11.91
N ALA A 410 6.76 -5.62 -11.14
CA ALA A 410 7.97 -5.53 -10.33
C ALA A 410 9.25 -5.44 -11.19
N TYR A 411 9.29 -6.16 -12.30
CA TYR A 411 10.38 -6.01 -13.28
C TYR A 411 10.28 -4.66 -13.98
N ALA A 412 9.08 -4.23 -14.40
CA ALA A 412 8.89 -2.95 -15.05
C ALA A 412 9.39 -1.80 -14.16
N GLN A 413 9.03 -1.79 -12.88
CA GLN A 413 9.47 -0.77 -11.93
C GLN A 413 10.99 -0.77 -11.76
N ARG A 414 11.64 -1.94 -11.74
CA ARG A 414 13.11 -2.05 -11.69
C ARG A 414 13.77 -1.38 -12.91
N TYR A 415 13.19 -1.54 -14.09
CA TYR A 415 13.73 -0.94 -15.32
C TYR A 415 13.47 0.56 -15.40
N LEU A 416 12.30 1.01 -14.93
CA LEU A 416 12.00 2.43 -14.79
C LEU A 416 12.98 3.10 -13.81
N ASP A 417 13.25 2.48 -12.66
CA ASP A 417 14.22 2.99 -11.69
C ASP A 417 15.65 2.98 -12.25
N HIS A 418 16.01 1.97 -13.05
CA HIS A 418 17.29 1.98 -13.75
C HIS A 418 17.41 3.15 -14.72
N TYR A 419 16.38 3.38 -15.55
CA TYR A 419 16.34 4.51 -16.47
C TYR A 419 16.38 5.85 -15.72
N ALA A 420 15.51 6.05 -14.76
CA ALA A 420 15.35 7.32 -14.06
C ALA A 420 16.53 7.62 -13.12
N LYS A 421 16.95 6.64 -12.32
CA LYS A 421 17.86 6.82 -11.17
C LYS A 421 19.23 6.17 -11.36
N GLY A 422 19.39 5.27 -12.35
CA GLY A 422 20.63 4.50 -12.55
C GLY A 422 20.80 3.36 -11.55
N THR A 423 19.74 2.87 -10.92
CA THR A 423 19.81 1.76 -9.97
C THR A 423 20.25 0.45 -10.65
N PRO A 424 20.86 -0.51 -9.93
CA PRO A 424 21.20 -1.81 -10.48
C PRO A 424 19.97 -2.56 -11.02
N MET A 425 20.15 -3.28 -12.12
CA MET A 425 19.15 -4.20 -12.67
C MET A 425 19.82 -5.52 -13.08
N MET A 426 20.37 -6.20 -12.12
CA MET A 426 20.99 -7.51 -12.29
C MET A 426 19.95 -8.61 -12.31
N ASP A 427 20.32 -9.80 -12.84
CA ASP A 427 19.52 -11.00 -12.59
C ASP A 427 19.62 -11.44 -11.12
N ALA A 428 18.61 -12.20 -10.69
CA ALA A 428 18.49 -12.62 -9.29
C ALA A 428 19.65 -13.52 -8.78
N GLU A 429 20.27 -14.30 -9.68
CA GLU A 429 21.43 -15.14 -9.33
C GLU A 429 22.65 -14.26 -9.03
N THR A 430 22.92 -13.29 -9.90
CA THR A 430 24.00 -12.32 -9.72
C THR A 430 23.80 -11.47 -8.47
N GLU A 431 22.58 -10.99 -8.24
CA GLU A 431 22.21 -10.22 -7.07
C GLU A 431 22.44 -11.02 -5.78
N TRP A 432 21.95 -12.27 -5.73
CA TRP A 432 22.16 -13.16 -4.59
C TRP A 432 23.64 -13.44 -4.30
N GLN A 433 24.46 -13.67 -5.35
CA GLN A 433 25.90 -13.89 -5.18
C GLN A 433 26.60 -12.65 -4.63
N LEU A 434 26.22 -11.47 -5.09
CA LEU A 434 26.78 -10.21 -4.58
C LEU A 434 26.31 -9.94 -3.15
N ASP A 435 25.07 -10.17 -2.82
CA ASP A 435 24.55 -10.07 -1.46
C ASP A 435 25.36 -10.94 -0.50
N GLN A 436 25.53 -12.23 -0.83
CA GLN A 436 26.32 -13.13 -0.01
C GLN A 436 27.76 -12.64 0.14
N MET A 437 28.35 -12.16 -0.93
CA MET A 437 29.75 -11.70 -0.92
C MET A 437 29.88 -10.44 -0.05
N PHE A 438 29.09 -9.40 -0.29
CA PHE A 438 29.23 -8.12 0.41
C PHE A 438 28.77 -8.22 1.86
N ILE A 439 27.65 -8.84 2.16
CA ILE A 439 27.13 -9.01 3.52
C ILE A 439 28.14 -9.76 4.41
N ASN A 440 28.82 -10.76 3.87
CA ASN A 440 29.84 -11.49 4.63
C ASN A 440 31.17 -10.72 4.81
N GLN A 441 31.43 -9.71 4.00
CA GLN A 441 32.61 -8.84 4.15
C GLN A 441 32.37 -7.66 5.08
N LEU A 442 31.08 -7.26 5.27
CA LEU A 442 30.71 -6.19 6.19
C LEU A 442 30.91 -6.61 7.65
N ASN A 443 31.20 -5.64 8.48
CA ASN A 443 31.24 -5.74 9.93
C ASN A 443 30.71 -4.44 10.55
N VAL A 444 30.47 -4.46 11.86
CA VAL A 444 29.89 -3.33 12.58
C VAL A 444 30.76 -2.07 12.49
N ASP A 445 32.10 -2.19 12.46
CA ASP A 445 32.98 -1.03 12.39
C ASP A 445 32.85 -0.28 11.06
N VAL A 446 32.72 -1.03 9.95
CA VAL A 446 32.46 -0.44 8.61
C VAL A 446 31.13 0.32 8.59
N ILE A 447 30.09 -0.25 9.15
CA ILE A 447 28.77 0.40 9.23
C ILE A 447 28.84 1.67 10.09
N ASN A 448 29.49 1.60 11.25
CA ASN A 448 29.64 2.73 12.15
C ASN A 448 30.44 3.87 11.50
N GLN A 449 31.51 3.56 10.77
CA GLN A 449 32.26 4.56 10.03
C GLN A 449 31.47 5.19 8.87
N ALA A 450 30.69 4.38 8.15
CA ALA A 450 29.84 4.88 7.07
C ALA A 450 28.79 5.86 7.60
N TYR A 451 28.11 5.54 8.70
CA TYR A 451 27.11 6.43 9.32
C TYR A 451 27.66 7.81 9.64
N LEU A 452 28.90 7.88 10.16
CA LEU A 452 29.57 9.16 10.45
C LEU A 452 29.78 10.05 9.21
N GLN A 453 29.72 9.47 8.01
CA GLN A 453 29.80 10.22 6.76
C GLN A 453 28.41 10.62 6.25
N MET A 454 27.37 9.88 6.63
CA MET A 454 26.00 10.12 6.20
C MET A 454 25.34 11.24 7.02
N VAL A 455 25.59 11.26 8.33
CA VAL A 455 24.99 12.22 9.26
C VAL A 455 26.05 13.12 9.87
N ARG A 456 25.96 14.41 9.57
CA ARG A 456 26.86 15.44 10.13
C ARG A 456 26.06 16.32 11.07
N PRO A 457 26.56 16.57 12.30
CA PRO A 457 25.86 17.43 13.23
C PRO A 457 25.68 18.85 12.66
N ASN A 458 24.49 19.38 12.79
CA ASN A 458 24.10 20.76 12.42
C ASN A 458 24.31 21.19 10.97
N GLU A 459 24.84 20.33 10.11
CA GLU A 459 24.97 20.61 8.69
C GLU A 459 23.75 20.06 7.94
N ASN A 460 23.10 20.87 7.11
CA ASN A 460 22.02 20.47 6.22
C ASN A 460 20.79 19.83 6.92
N LEU A 461 20.55 20.14 8.19
CA LEU A 461 19.37 19.65 8.89
C LEU A 461 18.11 20.42 8.51
N VAL A 462 17.02 19.70 8.26
CA VAL A 462 15.67 20.25 8.17
C VAL A 462 14.80 19.55 9.20
N ILE A 463 14.19 20.33 10.09
CA ILE A 463 13.38 19.82 11.19
C ILE A 463 11.97 20.36 10.99
N LEU A 464 11.00 19.45 10.92
CA LEU A 464 9.58 19.76 10.71
C LEU A 464 8.80 19.27 11.91
N VAL A 465 8.15 20.20 12.60
CA VAL A 465 7.21 19.90 13.68
C VAL A 465 5.80 20.11 13.15
N ARG A 466 4.93 19.13 13.34
CA ARG A 466 3.51 19.19 12.96
C ARG A 466 2.66 18.97 14.21
N SER A 467 1.60 19.74 14.37
CA SER A 467 0.70 19.60 15.53
C SER A 467 -0.72 20.04 15.18
N PRO A 468 -1.73 19.40 15.76
CA PRO A 468 -3.09 19.92 15.74
C PRO A 468 -3.14 21.35 16.28
N LYS A 469 -3.84 22.25 15.57
CA LYS A 469 -4.10 23.61 16.05
C LYS A 469 -5.28 23.62 17.01
N LYS A 470 -5.01 23.35 18.29
CA LYS A 470 -6.02 23.14 19.32
C LYS A 470 -5.63 23.88 20.59
N GLU A 471 -6.61 24.44 21.28
CA GLU A 471 -6.38 25.13 22.57
C GLU A 471 -5.84 24.14 23.63
N GLY A 472 -4.81 24.56 24.34
CA GLY A 472 -4.15 23.76 25.39
C GLY A 472 -3.09 22.78 24.86
N VAL A 473 -2.89 22.64 23.56
CA VAL A 473 -1.80 21.83 23.00
C VAL A 473 -0.56 22.71 22.89
N ALA A 474 0.51 22.33 23.58
CA ALA A 474 1.79 23.02 23.51
C ALA A 474 2.46 22.71 22.17
N VAL A 475 3.01 23.74 21.54
CA VAL A 475 3.80 23.64 20.30
C VAL A 475 5.11 24.38 20.56
N PRO A 476 6.29 23.75 20.36
CA PRO A 476 7.57 24.40 20.61
C PRO A 476 7.79 25.58 19.63
N ALA A 477 8.54 26.57 20.06
CA ALA A 477 9.08 27.58 19.16
C ALA A 477 10.37 27.07 18.48
N GLU A 478 10.84 27.79 17.46
CA GLU A 478 12.10 27.46 16.79
C GLU A 478 13.30 27.50 17.74
N GLU A 479 13.28 28.45 18.70
CA GLU A 479 14.29 28.60 19.74
C GLU A 479 14.32 27.41 20.71
N ASP A 480 13.19 26.79 21.00
CA ASP A 480 13.11 25.61 21.87
C ASP A 480 13.78 24.41 21.17
N ILE A 481 13.55 24.22 19.88
CA ILE A 481 14.20 23.17 19.09
C ILE A 481 15.71 23.38 19.03
N LYS A 482 16.17 24.61 18.82
CA LYS A 482 17.61 24.97 18.86
C LYS A 482 18.23 24.70 20.22
N ALA A 483 17.51 25.01 21.29
CA ALA A 483 17.97 24.75 22.65
C ALA A 483 18.12 23.25 22.91
N ILE A 484 17.18 22.42 22.45
CA ILE A 484 17.26 20.95 22.56
C ILE A 484 18.51 20.43 21.85
N ILE A 485 18.78 20.89 20.63
CA ILE A 485 20.00 20.52 19.89
C ILE A 485 21.24 20.80 20.74
N ALA A 486 21.39 22.03 21.25
CA ALA A 486 22.53 22.43 22.05
C ALA A 486 22.68 21.64 23.37
N GLU A 487 21.56 21.35 24.02
CA GLU A 487 21.53 20.55 25.25
C GLU A 487 21.97 19.10 25.00
N VAL A 488 21.44 18.46 23.96
CA VAL A 488 21.76 17.07 23.62
C VAL A 488 23.23 16.95 23.21
N GLU A 489 23.75 17.92 22.43
CA GLU A 489 25.15 17.94 22.03
C GLU A 489 26.10 18.12 23.24
N ALA A 490 25.69 18.89 24.23
CA ALA A 490 26.50 19.12 25.43
C ALA A 490 26.34 18.00 26.50
N SER A 491 25.32 17.14 26.38
CA SER A 491 25.03 16.09 27.34
C SER A 491 25.96 14.88 27.23
N GLU A 492 26.18 14.17 28.30
CA GLU A 492 26.70 12.79 28.27
C GLU A 492 25.56 11.87 27.78
N ILE A 493 25.84 11.06 26.74
CA ILE A 493 24.91 10.08 26.20
C ILE A 493 25.54 8.70 26.42
N GLU A 494 24.85 7.82 27.13
CA GLU A 494 25.30 6.45 27.37
C GLU A 494 25.23 5.63 26.08
N ALA A 495 26.13 4.67 25.93
CA ALA A 495 26.11 3.72 24.82
C ALA A 495 24.86 2.82 24.92
N TYR A 496 24.36 2.36 23.78
CA TYR A 496 23.28 1.36 23.77
C TYR A 496 23.79 0.03 24.30
N GLU A 497 23.06 -0.59 25.21
CA GLU A 497 23.33 -1.91 25.78
C GLU A 497 22.44 -2.98 25.13
N ASP A 498 23.06 -3.93 24.44
CA ASP A 498 22.35 -5.07 23.85
C ASP A 498 22.31 -6.25 24.83
N ASN A 499 21.22 -6.40 25.53
CA ASN A 499 20.96 -7.47 26.50
C ASN A 499 20.15 -8.63 25.92
N THR A 500 20.14 -8.81 24.60
CA THR A 500 19.34 -9.82 23.92
C THR A 500 19.84 -11.24 24.22
N VAL A 501 18.92 -12.09 24.69
CA VAL A 501 19.16 -13.53 24.86
C VAL A 501 18.21 -14.30 23.93
N ILE A 502 18.77 -15.17 23.09
CA ILE A 502 17.98 -16.04 22.19
C ILE A 502 17.55 -17.28 22.94
N GLU A 503 16.24 -17.50 23.00
CA GLU A 503 15.60 -18.61 23.71
C GLU A 503 14.55 -19.33 22.86
N PRO A 504 14.22 -20.60 23.15
CA PRO A 504 13.12 -21.28 22.47
C PRO A 504 11.77 -20.59 22.72
N LEU A 505 10.94 -20.48 21.68
CA LEU A 505 9.59 -19.91 21.77
C LEU A 505 8.71 -20.67 22.76
N ILE A 506 8.76 -21.99 22.73
CA ILE A 506 8.09 -22.86 23.70
C ILE A 506 9.14 -23.46 24.62
N ASP A 507 8.92 -23.35 25.92
CA ASP A 507 9.79 -23.97 26.90
C ASP A 507 9.97 -25.46 26.59
N PRO A 508 11.18 -25.99 26.45
CA PRO A 508 11.44 -27.39 26.19
C PRO A 508 10.83 -28.36 27.24
N ALA A 509 10.56 -27.86 28.46
CA ALA A 509 9.88 -28.63 29.50
C ALA A 509 8.36 -28.81 29.25
N THR A 510 7.78 -28.01 28.33
CA THR A 510 6.36 -28.05 27.97
C THR A 510 6.04 -29.38 27.28
N LYS A 511 5.17 -30.18 27.88
CA LYS A 511 4.73 -31.46 27.33
C LYS A 511 3.63 -31.23 26.28
N LEU A 512 4.00 -31.22 25.02
CA LEU A 512 3.06 -31.25 23.91
C LEU A 512 2.55 -32.67 23.74
N LYS A 513 1.25 -32.92 24.06
CA LYS A 513 0.65 -34.27 24.03
C LYS A 513 0.53 -34.80 22.61
N GLY A 514 0.25 -33.93 21.67
CA GLY A 514 0.00 -34.30 20.28
C GLY A 514 -1.30 -35.08 20.08
N SER A 515 -1.75 -35.16 18.84
CA SER A 515 -2.89 -35.99 18.44
C SER A 515 -2.64 -36.53 17.04
N LYS A 516 -2.64 -37.87 16.92
CA LYS A 516 -2.37 -38.56 15.64
C LYS A 516 -3.54 -38.40 14.67
N VAL A 517 -3.22 -38.36 13.39
CA VAL A 517 -4.23 -38.44 12.32
C VAL A 517 -5.02 -39.73 12.46
N LYS A 518 -6.34 -39.59 12.54
CA LYS A 518 -7.31 -40.68 12.65
C LYS A 518 -7.89 -41.06 11.27
N ALA A 519 -8.12 -40.06 10.41
CA ALA A 519 -8.66 -40.27 9.08
C ALA A 519 -8.00 -39.32 8.10
N THR A 520 -7.95 -39.72 6.84
CA THR A 520 -7.46 -38.89 5.73
C THR A 520 -8.47 -38.99 4.60
N ALA A 521 -8.86 -37.83 4.05
CA ALA A 521 -9.66 -37.69 2.85
C ALA A 521 -8.90 -36.81 1.83
N GLN A 522 -9.27 -36.95 0.56
CA GLN A 522 -8.69 -36.11 -0.52
C GLN A 522 -9.81 -35.49 -1.32
N ASN A 523 -9.59 -34.26 -1.76
CA ASN A 523 -10.40 -33.58 -2.75
C ASN A 523 -9.52 -33.31 -3.98
N GLU A 524 -9.73 -34.09 -5.04
CA GLU A 524 -8.91 -34.00 -6.26
C GLU A 524 -9.17 -32.72 -7.03
N SER A 525 -10.41 -32.21 -7.03
CA SER A 525 -10.79 -30.98 -7.73
C SER A 525 -10.08 -29.74 -7.17
N LEU A 526 -10.07 -29.58 -5.85
CA LEU A 526 -9.40 -28.48 -5.16
C LEU A 526 -7.94 -28.81 -4.77
N GLY A 527 -7.48 -30.04 -5.02
CA GLY A 527 -6.08 -30.46 -4.85
C GLY A 527 -5.60 -30.46 -3.40
N TYR A 528 -6.47 -30.80 -2.43
CA TYR A 528 -6.09 -30.84 -1.03
C TYR A 528 -6.25 -32.20 -0.37
N THR A 529 -5.53 -32.40 0.73
CA THR A 529 -5.67 -33.52 1.65
C THR A 529 -6.23 -33.04 2.98
N GLU A 530 -7.32 -33.64 3.47
CA GLU A 530 -7.86 -33.38 4.79
C GLU A 530 -7.40 -34.45 5.78
N TRP A 531 -6.87 -33.98 6.90
CA TRP A 531 -6.54 -34.82 8.06
C TRP A 531 -7.51 -34.55 9.20
N THR A 532 -8.20 -35.58 9.67
CA THR A 532 -8.95 -35.54 10.94
C THR A 532 -8.07 -36.10 12.04
N LEU A 533 -7.75 -35.30 13.03
CA LEU A 533 -6.97 -35.75 14.20
C LEU A 533 -7.85 -36.49 15.20
N LYS A 534 -7.24 -37.29 16.11
CA LYS A 534 -7.99 -38.03 17.14
C LYS A 534 -8.70 -37.12 18.14
N ASN A 535 -8.21 -35.90 18.35
CA ASN A 535 -8.85 -34.92 19.20
C ASN A 535 -10.03 -34.18 18.53
N GLY A 536 -10.32 -34.44 17.25
CA GLY A 536 -11.45 -33.86 16.51
C GLY A 536 -11.05 -32.77 15.52
N VAL A 537 -9.89 -32.15 15.69
CA VAL A 537 -9.44 -31.05 14.83
C VAL A 537 -9.28 -31.52 13.37
N LYS A 538 -9.74 -30.70 12.44
CA LYS A 538 -9.59 -30.90 11.00
C LYS A 538 -8.51 -30.01 10.45
N VAL A 539 -7.60 -30.58 9.67
CA VAL A 539 -6.52 -29.84 9.00
C VAL A 539 -6.53 -30.18 7.51
N ILE A 540 -6.70 -29.15 6.71
CA ILE A 540 -6.74 -29.24 5.25
C ILE A 540 -5.38 -28.76 4.76
N VAL A 541 -4.73 -29.55 3.93
CA VAL A 541 -3.41 -29.20 3.39
C VAL A 541 -3.47 -29.24 1.87
N ARG A 542 -3.18 -28.12 1.25
CA ARG A 542 -3.04 -27.98 -0.19
C ARG A 542 -1.57 -27.70 -0.53
N PRO A 543 -0.76 -28.71 -0.88
CA PRO A 543 0.57 -28.45 -1.41
C PRO A 543 0.49 -27.62 -2.70
N SER A 544 1.32 -26.61 -2.79
CA SER A 544 1.34 -25.66 -3.89
C SER A 544 2.77 -25.28 -4.26
N THR A 545 3.04 -25.11 -5.54
CA THR A 545 4.32 -24.61 -6.06
C THR A 545 4.20 -23.22 -6.66
N LEU A 546 3.08 -22.53 -6.39
CA LEU A 546 2.83 -21.16 -6.88
C LEU A 546 3.92 -20.19 -6.41
N LYS A 547 4.35 -20.33 -5.16
CA LYS A 547 5.51 -19.63 -4.61
C LYS A 547 6.45 -20.61 -3.92
N ALA A 548 7.73 -20.51 -4.23
CA ALA A 548 8.73 -21.45 -3.72
C ALA A 548 9.00 -21.28 -2.22
N ASP A 549 8.91 -20.05 -1.71
CA ASP A 549 9.20 -19.71 -0.30
C ASP A 549 7.99 -19.08 0.40
N GLU A 550 6.82 -19.72 0.26
CA GLU A 550 5.61 -19.27 0.95
C GLU A 550 4.78 -20.44 1.46
N VAL A 551 4.31 -20.30 2.68
CA VAL A 551 3.21 -21.06 3.26
C VAL A 551 2.25 -20.12 3.97
N THR A 552 0.96 -20.26 3.70
CA THR A 552 -0.14 -19.53 4.33
C THR A 552 -1.00 -20.50 5.12
N ILE A 553 -1.34 -20.16 6.35
CA ILE A 553 -2.20 -20.94 7.22
C ILE A 553 -3.34 -20.05 7.71
N SER A 554 -4.57 -20.52 7.59
CA SER A 554 -5.73 -19.89 8.20
C SER A 554 -6.46 -20.91 9.05
N ALA A 555 -6.63 -20.64 10.33
CA ALA A 555 -7.50 -21.36 11.23
C ALA A 555 -8.70 -20.45 11.52
N VAL A 556 -9.87 -20.78 10.96
CA VAL A 556 -11.06 -19.95 11.04
C VAL A 556 -12.21 -20.69 11.70
N SER A 557 -13.00 -19.97 12.49
CA SER A 557 -14.26 -20.43 13.08
C SER A 557 -15.34 -19.36 13.01
N LYS A 558 -16.60 -19.78 12.96
CA LYS A 558 -17.78 -18.91 12.89
C LYS A 558 -18.09 -18.27 14.26
N GLY A 559 -18.93 -17.27 14.25
CA GLY A 559 -19.45 -16.59 15.44
C GLY A 559 -18.81 -15.24 15.71
N GLY A 560 -17.49 -15.15 15.80
CA GLY A 560 -16.79 -13.89 15.96
C GLY A 560 -17.34 -13.03 17.10
N LEU A 561 -17.37 -11.72 16.87
CA LEU A 561 -17.85 -10.76 17.87
C LEU A 561 -19.36 -10.86 18.12
N SER A 562 -20.15 -11.49 17.23
CA SER A 562 -21.59 -11.70 17.45
C SER A 562 -21.90 -12.52 18.69
N MET A 563 -20.98 -13.39 19.10
CA MET A 563 -21.10 -14.24 20.31
C MET A 563 -20.92 -13.46 21.62
N LEU A 564 -20.47 -12.23 21.56
CA LEU A 564 -20.12 -11.41 22.70
C LEU A 564 -21.27 -10.45 23.05
N ASN A 565 -21.38 -10.06 24.33
CA ASN A 565 -22.26 -8.96 24.69
C ASN A 565 -21.67 -7.62 24.23
N ASP A 566 -22.42 -6.51 24.36
CA ASP A 566 -21.99 -5.22 23.82
C ASP A 566 -20.71 -4.65 24.45
N GLU A 567 -20.51 -4.90 25.73
CA GLU A 567 -19.26 -4.49 26.41
C GLU A 567 -18.06 -5.30 25.90
N GLU A 568 -18.21 -6.61 25.78
CA GLU A 568 -17.19 -7.52 25.26
C GLU A 568 -16.93 -7.32 23.77
N TYR A 569 -17.95 -6.90 22.99
CA TYR A 569 -17.82 -6.61 21.57
C TYR A 569 -16.72 -5.60 21.29
N TYR A 570 -16.72 -4.48 22.01
CA TYR A 570 -15.67 -3.45 21.85
C TYR A 570 -14.29 -3.93 22.32
N GLN A 571 -14.22 -4.72 23.39
CA GLN A 571 -12.94 -5.34 23.80
C GLN A 571 -12.41 -6.28 22.70
N GLY A 572 -13.30 -7.09 22.13
CA GLY A 572 -12.99 -8.06 21.06
C GLY A 572 -12.53 -7.41 19.77
N SER A 573 -13.07 -6.25 19.41
CA SER A 573 -12.70 -5.50 18.21
C SER A 573 -11.21 -5.07 18.21
N PHE A 574 -10.59 -4.94 19.39
CA PHE A 574 -9.19 -4.55 19.54
C PHE A 574 -8.27 -5.71 19.97
N LEU A 575 -8.81 -6.92 20.12
CA LEU A 575 -8.07 -8.06 20.66
C LEU A 575 -6.79 -8.35 19.86
N GLY A 576 -6.89 -8.44 18.53
CA GLY A 576 -5.75 -8.72 17.65
C GLY A 576 -4.65 -7.67 17.74
N MET A 577 -5.04 -6.38 17.78
CA MET A 577 -4.11 -5.25 17.90
C MET A 577 -3.36 -5.30 19.26
N ILE A 578 -4.08 -5.51 20.34
CA ILE A 578 -3.48 -5.58 21.69
C ILE A 578 -2.51 -6.76 21.80
N MET A 579 -2.91 -7.94 21.31
CA MET A 579 -2.04 -9.10 21.34
C MET A 579 -0.79 -8.91 20.46
N GLY A 580 -0.93 -8.32 19.29
CA GLY A 580 0.19 -8.02 18.39
C GLY A 580 1.23 -7.11 19.04
N ASN A 581 0.79 -6.08 19.73
CA ASN A 581 1.66 -5.14 20.44
C ASN A 581 2.26 -5.73 21.72
N SER A 582 1.53 -6.61 22.41
CA SER A 582 2.01 -7.22 23.66
C SER A 582 3.01 -8.37 23.42
N GLY A 583 3.10 -8.90 22.18
CA GLY A 583 3.94 -10.06 21.87
C GLY A 583 3.24 -11.40 22.16
N ILE A 584 4.01 -12.46 22.49
CA ILE A 584 3.46 -13.80 22.66
C ILE A 584 4.20 -14.61 23.74
N GLY A 585 3.48 -15.39 24.51
CA GLY A 585 4.05 -16.26 25.56
C GLY A 585 4.80 -15.42 26.60
N LYS A 586 6.10 -15.63 26.71
CA LYS A 586 6.98 -14.89 27.61
C LYS A 586 7.64 -13.65 26.96
N PHE A 587 7.57 -13.53 25.65
CA PHE A 587 8.27 -12.50 24.89
C PHE A 587 7.37 -11.27 24.62
N SER A 588 7.88 -10.09 24.90
CA SER A 588 7.31 -8.84 24.36
C SER A 588 7.42 -8.82 22.83
N SER A 589 6.78 -7.87 22.16
CA SER A 589 6.85 -7.78 20.69
C SER A 589 8.28 -7.51 20.21
N THR A 590 9.05 -6.66 20.88
CA THR A 590 10.47 -6.39 20.57
C THR A 590 11.35 -7.61 20.82
N GLU A 591 11.17 -8.28 21.98
CA GLU A 591 11.90 -9.53 22.23
C GLU A 591 11.56 -10.60 21.21
N LEU A 592 10.28 -10.76 20.82
CA LEU A 592 9.85 -11.71 19.80
C LEU A 592 10.49 -11.41 18.45
N SER A 593 10.54 -10.14 18.04
CA SER A 593 11.22 -9.72 16.80
C SER A 593 12.70 -10.15 16.81
N LYS A 594 13.39 -9.98 17.94
CA LYS A 594 14.78 -10.44 18.12
C LYS A 594 14.93 -11.96 18.08
N GLN A 595 13.96 -12.71 18.68
CA GLN A 595 13.95 -14.19 18.61
C GLN A 595 13.73 -14.73 17.20
N LEU A 596 13.01 -13.96 16.36
CA LEU A 596 12.67 -14.33 14.98
C LEU A 596 13.67 -13.80 13.94
N SER A 597 14.76 -13.13 14.35
CA SER A 597 15.76 -12.62 13.43
C SER A 597 16.28 -13.74 12.52
N GLY A 598 16.28 -13.51 11.21
CA GLY A 598 16.67 -14.51 10.20
C GLY A 598 15.63 -15.57 9.90
N LYS A 599 14.41 -15.48 10.45
CA LYS A 599 13.28 -16.34 10.15
C LYS A 599 12.17 -15.55 9.44
N SER A 600 11.45 -16.25 8.56
CA SER A 600 10.20 -15.76 7.97
C SER A 600 9.04 -16.55 8.57
N ALA A 601 8.53 -16.08 9.70
CA ALA A 601 7.46 -16.73 10.44
C ALA A 601 6.64 -15.69 11.20
N TRP A 602 5.32 -15.75 11.07
CA TRP A 602 4.39 -14.90 11.81
C TRP A 602 3.10 -15.65 12.14
N ALA A 603 2.40 -15.23 13.17
CA ALA A 603 1.02 -15.63 13.46
C ALA A 603 0.31 -14.50 14.21
N SER A 604 -0.99 -14.33 13.95
CA SER A 604 -1.83 -13.32 14.57
C SER A 604 -3.25 -13.82 14.77
N VAL A 605 -3.95 -13.26 15.75
CA VAL A 605 -5.40 -13.44 15.90
C VAL A 605 -6.16 -12.35 15.14
N GLY A 606 -7.30 -12.71 14.56
CA GLY A 606 -8.22 -11.80 13.90
C GLY A 606 -9.64 -12.03 14.38
N THR A 607 -10.37 -10.96 14.65
CA THR A 607 -11.79 -11.00 14.99
C THR A 607 -12.58 -10.11 14.05
N SER A 608 -13.64 -10.65 13.45
CA SER A 608 -14.63 -9.89 12.72
C SER A 608 -16.00 -10.00 13.40
N SER A 609 -17.00 -9.35 12.85
CA SER A 609 -18.35 -9.40 13.42
C SER A 609 -18.85 -10.83 13.57
N TYR A 610 -18.54 -11.73 12.61
CA TYR A 610 -19.16 -13.05 12.52
C TYR A 610 -18.16 -14.20 12.41
N GLU A 611 -16.88 -13.88 12.41
CA GLU A 611 -15.80 -14.87 12.36
C GLU A 611 -14.65 -14.49 13.28
N HIS A 612 -13.90 -15.51 13.71
CA HIS A 612 -12.62 -15.31 14.39
C HIS A 612 -11.61 -16.32 13.88
N ALA A 613 -10.36 -15.88 13.79
CA ALA A 613 -9.31 -16.66 13.14
C ALA A 613 -7.96 -16.52 13.85
N VAL A 614 -7.12 -17.53 13.65
CA VAL A 614 -5.67 -17.43 13.84
C VAL A 614 -5.02 -17.64 12.49
N ASN A 615 -4.44 -16.58 11.96
CA ASN A 615 -3.72 -16.61 10.69
C ASN A 615 -2.22 -16.69 10.95
N ALA A 616 -1.52 -17.42 10.10
CA ALA A 616 -0.07 -17.61 10.22
C ALA A 616 0.55 -17.83 8.83
N GLY A 617 1.83 -17.58 8.71
CA GLY A 617 2.52 -17.80 7.44
C GLY A 617 4.01 -17.48 7.51
N GLY A 618 4.66 -17.66 6.38
CA GLY A 618 6.08 -17.43 6.22
C GLY A 618 6.73 -18.43 5.27
N SER A 619 7.99 -18.76 5.55
CA SER A 619 8.74 -19.73 4.76
C SER A 619 8.45 -21.17 5.13
N PRO A 620 8.36 -22.09 4.17
CA PRO A 620 8.32 -23.54 4.44
C PRO A 620 9.48 -24.03 5.31
N LYS A 621 10.62 -23.42 5.22
CA LYS A 621 11.82 -23.70 6.02
C LYS A 621 11.59 -23.43 7.52
N ASP A 622 10.73 -22.45 7.82
CA ASP A 622 10.37 -22.04 9.18
C ASP A 622 9.03 -22.59 9.67
N ILE A 623 8.46 -23.59 8.98
CA ILE A 623 7.12 -24.12 9.26
C ILE A 623 6.92 -24.57 10.72
N GLU A 624 7.96 -25.10 11.37
CA GLU A 624 7.87 -25.46 12.78
C GLU A 624 7.74 -24.22 13.67
N THR A 625 8.46 -23.14 13.37
CA THR A 625 8.33 -21.85 14.07
C THR A 625 6.95 -21.24 13.88
N ILE A 626 6.39 -21.28 12.66
CA ILE A 626 5.03 -20.83 12.34
C ILE A 626 4.00 -21.58 13.18
N LEU A 627 4.09 -22.92 13.25
CA LEU A 627 3.18 -23.73 14.05
C LEU A 627 3.36 -23.54 15.57
N GLN A 628 4.56 -23.19 16.04
CA GLN A 628 4.79 -22.79 17.43
C GLN A 628 4.10 -21.46 17.76
N LEU A 629 4.23 -20.45 16.89
CA LEU A 629 3.56 -19.17 17.05
C LEU A 629 2.03 -19.34 17.03
N MET A 630 1.51 -20.14 16.10
CA MET A 630 0.08 -20.47 16.07
C MET A 630 -0.38 -21.14 17.35
N TYR A 631 0.35 -22.16 17.83
CA TYR A 631 0.05 -22.83 19.10
C TYR A 631 0.01 -21.84 20.28
N LEU A 632 0.97 -20.92 20.36
CA LEU A 632 1.05 -19.93 21.42
C LEU A 632 -0.10 -18.91 21.36
N ASN A 633 -0.59 -18.53 20.17
CA ASN A 633 -1.75 -17.65 20.04
C ASN A 633 -3.02 -18.23 20.67
N PHE A 634 -3.20 -19.55 20.59
CA PHE A 634 -4.30 -20.23 21.28
C PHE A 634 -4.06 -20.40 22.77
N THR A 635 -2.83 -20.75 23.19
CA THR A 635 -2.57 -21.32 24.53
C THR A 635 -1.87 -20.38 25.50
N SER A 636 -1.18 -19.37 24.97
CA SER A 636 -0.32 -18.49 25.78
C SER A 636 -0.35 -17.06 25.26
N PRO A 637 -1.56 -16.47 25.09
CA PRO A 637 -1.66 -15.08 24.67
C PRO A 637 -0.99 -14.17 25.71
N ARG A 638 -0.27 -13.14 25.23
CA ARG A 638 0.31 -12.13 26.11
C ARG A 638 -0.57 -10.88 26.13
N PHE A 639 -0.79 -10.35 27.30
CA PHE A 639 -1.47 -9.08 27.52
C PHE A 639 -0.67 -8.29 28.55
N ASP A 640 -0.07 -7.20 28.11
CA ASP A 640 0.76 -6.35 28.96
C ASP A 640 0.06 -5.02 29.24
N GLN A 641 0.13 -4.54 30.49
CA GLN A 641 -0.54 -3.30 30.87
C GLN A 641 0.18 -2.08 30.28
N THR A 642 1.51 -2.11 30.22
CA THR A 642 2.30 -1.01 29.64
C THR A 642 1.97 -0.83 28.15
N ASP A 643 1.88 -1.94 27.42
CA ASP A 643 1.55 -1.90 25.98
C ASP A 643 0.13 -1.37 25.76
N LEU A 644 -0.83 -1.79 26.59
CA LEU A 644 -2.19 -1.24 26.56
C LEU A 644 -2.21 0.26 26.87
N ASP A 645 -1.47 0.70 27.88
CA ASP A 645 -1.41 2.10 28.27
C ASP A 645 -0.74 2.97 27.19
N ASN A 646 0.32 2.48 26.56
CA ASN A 646 0.97 3.15 25.42
C ASN A 646 0.02 3.25 24.23
N MET A 647 -0.70 2.16 23.92
CA MET A 647 -1.72 2.18 22.88
C MET A 647 -2.83 3.21 23.18
N LYS A 648 -3.32 3.29 24.42
CA LYS A 648 -4.30 4.32 24.79
C LYS A 648 -3.74 5.74 24.62
N LYS A 649 -2.51 5.98 25.05
CA LYS A 649 -1.84 7.29 24.84
C LYS A 649 -1.75 7.68 23.36
N MET A 650 -1.63 6.70 22.46
CA MET A 650 -1.61 6.92 21.01
C MET A 650 -3.02 7.18 20.46
N TYR A 651 -3.94 6.26 20.70
CA TYR A 651 -5.20 6.24 19.97
C TYR A 651 -6.33 7.07 20.60
N VAL A 652 -6.32 7.33 21.91
CA VAL A 652 -7.35 8.17 22.52
C VAL A 652 -7.29 9.60 21.98
N PRO A 653 -6.13 10.28 21.95
CA PRO A 653 -6.03 11.61 21.33
C PRO A 653 -6.32 11.57 19.83
N TYR A 654 -5.83 10.57 19.13
CA TYR A 654 -6.05 10.40 17.69
C TYR A 654 -7.55 10.37 17.34
N PHE A 655 -8.31 9.43 17.92
CA PHE A 655 -9.76 9.35 17.67
C PHE A 655 -10.55 10.53 18.21
N THR A 656 -10.06 11.20 19.26
CA THR A 656 -10.65 12.44 19.74
C THR A 656 -10.43 13.58 18.75
N ASN A 657 -9.26 13.66 18.14
CA ASN A 657 -8.95 14.68 17.14
C ASN A 657 -9.63 14.41 15.80
N MET A 658 -9.90 13.14 15.47
CA MET A 658 -10.69 12.78 14.27
C MET A 658 -12.10 13.41 14.30
N GLU A 659 -12.64 13.81 15.44
CA GLU A 659 -13.91 14.54 15.54
C GLU A 659 -13.87 15.93 14.86
N SER A 660 -12.69 16.42 14.46
CA SER A 660 -12.53 17.64 13.66
C SER A 660 -12.28 17.37 12.17
N ASP A 661 -12.09 16.13 11.76
CA ASP A 661 -11.91 15.73 10.36
C ASP A 661 -13.28 15.57 9.67
N PRO A 662 -13.57 16.35 8.60
CA PRO A 662 -14.84 16.25 7.90
C PRO A 662 -15.15 14.85 7.36
N ASN A 663 -14.15 14.11 6.87
CA ASN A 663 -14.35 12.77 6.34
C ASN A 663 -14.74 11.77 7.44
N TYR A 664 -14.13 11.91 8.63
CA TYR A 664 -14.51 11.11 9.80
C TYR A 664 -15.94 11.44 10.26
N ILE A 665 -16.31 12.72 10.30
CA ILE A 665 -17.66 13.17 10.65
C ILE A 665 -18.68 12.59 9.63
N CYS A 666 -18.39 12.65 8.34
CA CYS A 666 -19.23 12.07 7.29
C CYS A 666 -19.40 10.55 7.50
N SER A 667 -18.31 9.84 7.75
CA SER A 667 -18.34 8.40 8.00
C SER A 667 -19.10 8.03 9.26
N LYS A 668 -19.00 8.84 10.31
CA LYS A 668 -19.73 8.65 11.57
C LYS A 668 -21.24 8.84 11.37
N GLU A 669 -21.65 9.88 10.68
CA GLU A 669 -23.05 10.11 10.36
C GLU A 669 -23.59 9.06 9.38
N LEU A 670 -22.77 8.56 8.45
CA LEU A 670 -23.13 7.45 7.59
C LEU A 670 -23.43 6.18 8.40
N GLN A 671 -22.53 5.73 9.26
CA GLN A 671 -22.74 4.53 10.07
C GLN A 671 -23.98 4.65 10.97
N LYS A 672 -24.13 5.81 11.61
CA LYS A 672 -25.28 6.11 12.43
C LYS A 672 -26.60 6.08 11.65
N THR A 673 -26.63 6.65 10.44
CA THR A 673 -27.81 6.73 9.59
C THR A 673 -28.15 5.35 9.01
N LEU A 674 -27.13 4.66 8.47
CA LEU A 674 -27.30 3.39 7.79
C LEU A 674 -27.81 2.26 8.71
N TYR A 675 -27.41 2.27 9.98
CA TYR A 675 -27.76 1.23 10.96
C TYR A 675 -28.64 1.72 12.11
N GLY A 676 -29.35 2.86 11.94
CA GLY A 676 -30.25 3.37 12.95
C GLY A 676 -29.57 3.65 14.31
N ASN A 677 -28.33 4.08 14.29
CA ASN A 677 -27.49 4.33 15.47
C ASN A 677 -27.26 3.07 16.35
N HIS A 678 -27.19 1.89 15.73
CA HIS A 678 -26.93 0.63 16.44
C HIS A 678 -25.55 0.67 17.11
N ALA A 679 -25.46 0.26 18.39
CA ALA A 679 -24.23 0.35 19.20
C ALA A 679 -23.03 -0.34 18.52
N ARG A 680 -23.21 -1.54 17.96
CA ARG A 680 -22.14 -2.33 17.31
C ARG A 680 -21.72 -1.84 15.94
N ARG A 681 -22.33 -0.79 15.40
CA ARG A 681 -22.03 -0.18 14.10
C ARG A 681 -21.61 1.28 14.24
N GLN A 682 -21.14 1.68 15.39
CA GLN A 682 -20.53 2.99 15.59
C GLN A 682 -19.07 2.97 15.17
N ILE A 683 -18.61 4.09 14.63
CA ILE A 683 -17.17 4.30 14.40
C ILE A 683 -16.42 4.32 15.74
N THR A 684 -15.21 3.78 15.72
CA THR A 684 -14.31 3.80 16.87
C THR A 684 -14.12 5.21 17.41
N SER A 685 -14.24 5.36 18.72
CA SER A 685 -14.05 6.62 19.43
C SER A 685 -12.94 6.52 20.47
N GLY A 686 -12.37 7.65 20.87
CA GLY A 686 -11.41 7.70 21.97
C GLY A 686 -11.95 7.10 23.27
N ALA A 687 -13.25 7.28 23.56
CA ALA A 687 -13.90 6.72 24.74
C ALA A 687 -13.93 5.17 24.74
N GLN A 688 -14.13 4.56 23.58
CA GLN A 688 -14.09 3.10 23.45
C GLN A 688 -12.67 2.55 23.68
N ILE A 689 -11.64 3.24 23.16
CA ILE A 689 -10.23 2.89 23.42
C ILE A 689 -9.89 3.02 24.91
N GLU A 690 -10.33 4.11 25.55
CA GLU A 690 -10.09 4.34 26.99
C GLU A 690 -10.71 3.24 27.87
N ALA A 691 -11.86 2.69 27.46
CA ALA A 691 -12.57 1.63 28.18
C ALA A 691 -11.90 0.25 28.09
N LEU A 692 -10.90 0.05 27.19
CA LEU A 692 -10.20 -1.22 27.07
C LEU A 692 -9.47 -1.61 28.38
N ASN A 693 -9.55 -2.89 28.72
CA ASN A 693 -8.88 -3.40 29.91
C ASN A 693 -8.45 -4.86 29.76
N ILE A 694 -7.33 -5.20 30.39
CA ILE A 694 -6.71 -6.54 30.31
C ILE A 694 -7.64 -7.68 30.78
N PRO A 695 -8.38 -7.58 31.88
CA PRO A 695 -9.28 -8.64 32.30
C PRO A 695 -10.36 -8.97 31.27
N ALA A 696 -10.98 -7.97 30.65
CA ALA A 696 -12.00 -8.16 29.64
C ALA A 696 -11.40 -8.75 28.34
N LEU A 697 -10.24 -8.25 27.89
CA LEU A 697 -9.52 -8.80 26.73
C LEU A 697 -9.18 -10.28 26.92
N LYS A 698 -8.68 -10.68 28.09
CA LYS A 698 -8.43 -12.09 28.45
C LYS A 698 -9.70 -12.93 28.44
N ALA A 699 -10.81 -12.38 28.95
CA ALA A 699 -12.11 -13.07 28.92
C ALA A 699 -12.61 -13.29 27.50
N VAL A 700 -12.49 -12.28 26.63
CA VAL A 700 -12.84 -12.39 25.20
C VAL A 700 -11.97 -13.42 24.48
N HIS A 701 -10.64 -13.36 24.67
CA HIS A 701 -9.76 -14.37 24.10
C HIS A 701 -10.16 -15.79 24.54
N SER A 702 -10.44 -15.96 25.83
CA SER A 702 -10.87 -17.25 26.38
C SER A 702 -12.20 -17.74 25.80
N LYS A 703 -13.13 -16.85 25.46
CA LYS A 703 -14.40 -17.19 24.81
C LYS A 703 -14.21 -17.64 23.38
N LEU A 704 -13.34 -16.98 22.62
CA LEU A 704 -13.20 -17.17 21.18
C LEU A 704 -12.10 -18.20 20.81
N TYR A 705 -11.03 -18.34 21.60
CA TYR A 705 -9.83 -19.08 21.21
C TYR A 705 -9.45 -20.23 22.15
N SER A 706 -10.28 -20.58 23.14
CA SER A 706 -9.92 -21.62 24.10
C SER A 706 -9.90 -23.02 23.53
N TYR A 707 -10.69 -23.29 22.49
CA TYR A 707 -10.85 -24.62 21.93
C TYR A 707 -10.71 -24.61 20.41
N ALA A 708 -9.96 -25.57 19.88
CA ALA A 708 -9.56 -25.61 18.47
C ALA A 708 -10.35 -26.61 17.61
N ASP A 709 -11.24 -27.43 18.19
CA ASP A 709 -11.96 -28.51 17.48
C ASP A 709 -13.07 -27.99 16.55
N ASP A 710 -13.49 -26.72 16.72
CA ASP A 710 -14.42 -26.06 15.81
C ASP A 710 -13.73 -25.17 14.75
N PHE A 711 -12.41 -25.00 14.88
CA PHE A 711 -11.61 -24.31 13.88
C PHE A 711 -11.29 -25.21 12.69
N ARG A 712 -11.39 -24.67 11.49
CA ARG A 712 -10.86 -25.25 10.28
C ARG A 712 -9.46 -24.73 10.01
N PHE A 713 -8.47 -25.58 10.04
CA PHE A 713 -7.09 -25.24 9.71
C PHE A 713 -6.85 -25.52 8.23
N ILE A 714 -6.59 -24.50 7.44
CA ILE A 714 -6.26 -24.59 6.02
C ILE A 714 -4.82 -24.16 5.85
N ILE A 715 -3.98 -25.04 5.31
CA ILE A 715 -2.56 -24.82 5.04
C ILE A 715 -2.36 -24.91 3.53
N ALA A 716 -1.96 -23.82 2.89
CA ALA A 716 -1.64 -23.75 1.46
C ALA A 716 -0.22 -23.24 1.26
N GLY A 717 0.52 -23.82 0.31
CA GLY A 717 1.87 -23.39 -0.01
C GLY A 717 2.85 -24.52 -0.28
N ASN A 718 4.14 -24.19 -0.35
CA ASN A 718 5.19 -25.14 -0.68
C ASN A 718 5.53 -26.05 0.53
N VAL A 719 4.67 -27.01 0.79
CA VAL A 719 4.79 -27.96 1.91
C VAL A 719 4.81 -29.41 1.44
N ASP A 720 5.64 -30.22 2.09
CA ASP A 720 5.64 -31.66 1.91
C ASP A 720 4.79 -32.33 2.99
N LEU A 721 3.81 -33.14 2.57
CA LEU A 721 2.86 -33.78 3.48
C LEU A 721 3.53 -34.71 4.51
N LYS A 722 4.68 -35.35 4.18
CA LYS A 722 5.36 -36.26 5.07
C LYS A 722 6.08 -35.54 6.20
N THR A 723 6.70 -34.44 5.89
CA THR A 723 7.41 -33.60 6.87
C THR A 723 6.47 -32.74 7.69
N LEU A 724 5.38 -32.24 7.09
CA LEU A 724 4.38 -31.43 7.77
C LEU A 724 3.52 -32.22 8.76
N LYS A 725 3.11 -33.46 8.40
CA LYS A 725 2.20 -34.28 9.22
C LYS A 725 2.66 -34.46 10.68
N PRO A 726 3.91 -34.82 11.00
CA PRO A 726 4.37 -34.92 12.37
C PRO A 726 4.29 -33.62 13.15
N LEU A 727 4.52 -32.48 12.50
CA LEU A 727 4.44 -31.15 13.11
C LEU A 727 3.00 -30.74 13.40
N VAL A 728 2.08 -31.00 12.48
CA VAL A 728 0.63 -30.82 12.69
C VAL A 728 0.16 -31.69 13.88
N GLU A 729 0.51 -32.97 13.89
CA GLU A 729 0.20 -33.87 14.98
C GLU A 729 0.77 -33.40 16.33
N LYS A 730 1.94 -32.77 16.34
CA LYS A 730 2.62 -32.22 17.51
C LYS A 730 1.97 -30.91 18.00
N TYR A 731 1.86 -29.91 17.16
CA TYR A 731 1.45 -28.56 17.57
C TYR A 731 -0.07 -28.38 17.52
N ILE A 732 -0.72 -28.57 16.38
CA ILE A 732 -2.17 -28.44 16.24
C ILE A 732 -2.86 -29.59 17.04
N GLY A 733 -2.28 -30.76 17.01
CA GLY A 733 -2.77 -31.90 17.81
C GLY A 733 -2.67 -31.73 19.33
N SER A 734 -1.88 -30.73 19.81
CA SER A 734 -1.77 -30.38 21.23
C SER A 734 -2.70 -29.27 21.68
N LEU A 735 -3.42 -28.63 20.75
CA LEU A 735 -4.37 -27.58 21.09
C LEU A 735 -5.52 -28.12 21.95
N PRO A 736 -6.03 -27.36 22.90
CA PRO A 736 -7.21 -27.74 23.66
C PRO A 736 -8.42 -27.95 22.78
N THR A 737 -9.25 -28.95 23.12
CA THR A 737 -10.50 -29.24 22.42
C THR A 737 -11.62 -29.50 23.44
N SER A 738 -12.87 -29.21 23.04
CA SER A 738 -14.06 -29.40 23.88
C SER A 738 -15.25 -29.76 23.03
N LYS A 739 -15.74 -30.97 23.14
CA LYS A 739 -16.93 -31.46 22.42
C LYS A 739 -18.22 -30.70 22.71
N SER A 740 -18.21 -29.83 23.69
CA SER A 740 -19.40 -29.09 24.15
C SER A 740 -19.43 -27.63 23.68
N VAL A 741 -18.38 -27.16 22.99
CA VAL A 741 -18.32 -25.80 22.46
C VAL A 741 -18.53 -25.86 20.96
N GLU A 742 -19.54 -25.15 20.50
CA GLU A 742 -19.83 -24.89 19.09
C GLU A 742 -19.86 -23.38 18.92
N TYR A 743 -19.01 -22.88 18.03
CA TYR A 743 -18.97 -21.48 17.67
C TYR A 743 -19.96 -21.25 16.53
N ALA A 744 -20.94 -20.39 16.75
CA ALA A 744 -21.98 -20.11 15.77
C ALA A 744 -22.27 -18.62 15.69
N VAL A 745 -22.68 -18.14 14.53
CA VAL A 745 -23.14 -16.77 14.35
C VAL A 745 -24.39 -16.56 15.19
N VAL A 746 -24.40 -15.49 15.97
CA VAL A 746 -25.54 -15.03 16.75
C VAL A 746 -26.11 -13.80 16.05
N ASP A 747 -27.43 -13.77 15.88
CA ASP A 747 -28.10 -12.57 15.39
C ASP A 747 -27.94 -11.46 16.43
N ASP A 748 -27.13 -10.47 16.11
CA ASP A 748 -26.80 -9.34 16.98
C ASP A 748 -27.78 -8.18 16.86
N GLY A 749 -28.83 -8.33 16.05
CA GLY A 749 -29.88 -7.33 15.84
C GLY A 749 -29.48 -6.18 14.92
N VAL A 750 -28.29 -6.21 14.33
CA VAL A 750 -27.89 -5.19 13.35
C VAL A 750 -28.77 -5.28 12.11
N ARG A 751 -29.36 -4.17 11.71
CA ARG A 751 -30.21 -4.07 10.52
C ARG A 751 -29.99 -2.73 9.83
N TYR A 752 -30.15 -2.71 8.52
CA TYR A 752 -30.24 -1.48 7.76
C TYR A 752 -31.49 -0.67 8.12
N ALA A 753 -31.37 0.64 8.21
CA ALA A 753 -32.45 1.53 8.64
C ALA A 753 -33.52 1.75 7.58
N GLY A 754 -33.27 1.38 6.33
CA GLY A 754 -34.21 1.54 5.21
C GLY A 754 -34.10 2.89 4.52
N ASN A 755 -35.25 3.46 4.13
CA ASN A 755 -35.30 4.73 3.38
C ASN A 755 -35.10 5.92 4.32
N VAL A 756 -33.87 6.47 4.34
CA VAL A 756 -33.48 7.58 5.20
C VAL A 756 -32.61 8.58 4.44
N THR A 757 -32.89 9.87 4.63
CA THR A 757 -32.03 10.97 4.16
C THR A 757 -31.49 11.71 5.38
N ASN A 758 -30.18 11.88 5.44
CA ASN A 758 -29.48 12.67 6.43
C ASN A 758 -28.60 13.70 5.72
N GLU A 759 -29.06 14.93 5.69
CA GLU A 759 -28.30 16.06 5.18
C GLU A 759 -27.87 16.93 6.36
N PHE A 760 -26.59 17.21 6.47
CA PHE A 760 -26.03 18.00 7.57
C PHE A 760 -24.88 18.89 7.09
N ARG A 761 -24.51 19.87 7.91
CA ARG A 761 -23.42 20.81 7.62
C ARG A 761 -22.33 20.69 8.65
N THR A 762 -21.08 20.82 8.20
CA THR A 762 -19.92 20.83 9.07
C THR A 762 -18.88 21.86 8.61
N LYS A 763 -18.06 22.31 9.56
CA LYS A 763 -16.92 23.18 9.25
C LYS A 763 -15.84 22.41 8.56
N MET A 764 -15.27 23.00 7.52
CA MET A 764 -14.13 22.43 6.79
C MET A 764 -13.31 23.60 6.19
N GLU A 765 -12.01 23.40 6.07
CA GLU A 765 -11.13 24.41 5.49
C GLU A 765 -11.36 24.55 3.97
N GLN A 766 -11.57 23.43 3.27
CA GLN A 766 -11.93 23.40 1.86
C GLN A 766 -13.41 23.01 1.69
N PRO A 767 -14.26 23.91 1.15
CA PRO A 767 -15.66 23.63 0.96
C PRO A 767 -15.89 22.52 -0.08
N LYS A 768 -16.50 21.40 0.35
CA LYS A 768 -16.95 20.32 -0.52
C LYS A 768 -18.23 19.69 -0.01
N VAL A 769 -18.95 19.01 -0.88
CA VAL A 769 -20.10 18.17 -0.52
C VAL A 769 -19.70 16.72 -0.68
N SER A 770 -19.82 15.94 0.38
CA SER A 770 -19.61 14.50 0.33
C SER A 770 -20.93 13.77 0.26
N VAL A 771 -21.13 12.99 -0.80
CA VAL A 771 -22.36 12.22 -1.06
C VAL A 771 -22.08 10.74 -0.83
N ARG A 772 -22.92 10.09 -0.03
CA ARG A 772 -22.94 8.65 0.25
C ARG A 772 -24.36 8.16 0.03
N LEU A 773 -24.59 7.51 -1.11
CA LEU A 773 -25.90 7.00 -1.51
C LEU A 773 -25.85 5.47 -1.50
N ILE A 774 -26.69 4.84 -0.66
CA ILE A 774 -26.63 3.41 -0.42
C ILE A 774 -27.99 2.80 -0.61
N TYR A 775 -28.05 1.72 -1.41
CA TYR A 775 -29.25 0.88 -1.58
C TYR A 775 -28.99 -0.47 -0.92
N THR A 776 -29.98 -0.96 -0.19
CA THR A 776 -29.93 -2.27 0.49
C THR A 776 -31.24 -3.02 0.30
N GLY A 777 -31.21 -4.34 0.48
CA GLY A 777 -32.45 -5.14 0.43
C GLY A 777 -32.15 -6.63 0.55
N ALA A 778 -33.16 -7.41 0.91
CA ALA A 778 -32.99 -8.85 1.08
C ALA A 778 -32.70 -9.54 -0.26
N ILE A 779 -31.69 -10.41 -0.27
CA ILE A 779 -31.30 -11.24 -1.40
C ILE A 779 -30.63 -12.52 -0.87
N GLU A 780 -30.88 -13.64 -1.51
CA GLU A 780 -30.20 -14.88 -1.16
C GLU A 780 -28.69 -14.78 -1.46
N ASP A 781 -27.84 -15.14 -0.51
CA ASP A 781 -26.41 -15.18 -0.70
C ASP A 781 -25.98 -16.47 -1.41
N ASN A 782 -25.75 -16.36 -2.70
CA ASN A 782 -25.20 -17.44 -3.54
C ASN A 782 -24.28 -16.87 -4.63
N ALA A 783 -23.49 -17.73 -5.24
CA ALA A 783 -22.48 -17.34 -6.21
C ALA A 783 -23.03 -16.53 -7.41
N LYS A 784 -24.26 -16.87 -7.89
CA LYS A 784 -24.88 -16.13 -9.00
C LYS A 784 -25.30 -14.73 -8.59
N ASN A 785 -25.95 -14.58 -7.45
CA ASN A 785 -26.40 -13.27 -6.96
C ASN A 785 -25.22 -12.35 -6.63
N ARG A 786 -24.12 -12.88 -6.08
CA ARG A 786 -22.89 -12.09 -5.88
C ARG A 786 -22.35 -11.53 -7.19
N LEU A 787 -22.36 -12.33 -8.28
CA LEU A 787 -21.94 -11.86 -9.60
C LEU A 787 -22.92 -10.86 -10.21
N ILE A 788 -24.24 -11.01 -9.99
CA ILE A 788 -25.24 -10.04 -10.46
C ILE A 788 -25.00 -8.68 -9.79
N VAL A 789 -24.76 -8.68 -8.47
CA VAL A 789 -24.46 -7.45 -7.72
C VAL A 789 -23.16 -6.80 -8.20
N ASP A 790 -22.11 -7.57 -8.42
CA ASP A 790 -20.85 -7.05 -8.94
C ASP A 790 -21.00 -6.48 -10.36
N LEU A 791 -21.69 -7.18 -11.25
CA LEU A 791 -21.92 -6.71 -12.62
C LEU A 791 -22.80 -5.43 -12.65
N LEU A 792 -23.81 -5.31 -11.78
CA LEU A 792 -24.60 -4.07 -11.69
C LEU A 792 -23.73 -2.91 -11.15
N SER A 793 -22.90 -3.16 -10.15
CA SER A 793 -22.04 -2.11 -9.61
C SER A 793 -21.07 -1.56 -10.66
N ARG A 794 -20.48 -2.43 -11.47
CA ARG A 794 -19.56 -2.05 -12.56
C ARG A 794 -20.29 -1.33 -13.71
N ALA A 795 -21.50 -1.79 -14.06
CA ALA A 795 -22.31 -1.11 -15.06
C ALA A 795 -22.72 0.30 -14.61
N LEU A 796 -23.04 0.49 -13.34
CA LEU A 796 -23.33 1.80 -12.77
C LEU A 796 -22.07 2.68 -12.71
N ASP A 797 -20.94 2.12 -12.31
CA ASP A 797 -19.65 2.84 -12.26
C ASP A 797 -19.29 3.41 -13.64
N SER A 798 -19.37 2.59 -14.69
CA SER A 798 -19.18 3.02 -16.08
C SER A 798 -20.16 4.13 -16.48
N ARG A 799 -21.43 4.00 -16.12
CA ARG A 799 -22.46 5.02 -16.44
C ARG A 799 -22.19 6.35 -15.73
N TYR A 800 -21.78 6.32 -14.47
CA TYR A 800 -21.49 7.54 -13.70
C TYR A 800 -20.20 8.23 -14.12
N MET A 801 -19.22 7.49 -14.63
CA MET A 801 -18.05 8.11 -15.28
C MET A 801 -18.49 9.02 -16.42
N VAL A 802 -19.42 8.57 -17.26
CA VAL A 802 -19.95 9.38 -18.38
C VAL A 802 -20.84 10.50 -17.86
N SER A 803 -21.90 10.16 -17.13
CA SER A 803 -22.99 11.11 -16.84
C SER A 803 -22.67 12.13 -15.75
N ILE A 804 -21.73 11.84 -14.84
CA ILE A 804 -21.37 12.70 -13.71
C ILE A 804 -19.99 13.34 -13.90
N ARG A 805 -18.98 12.56 -14.25
CA ARG A 805 -17.61 13.08 -14.39
C ARG A 805 -17.43 13.81 -15.72
N GLU A 806 -17.75 13.15 -16.85
CA GLU A 806 -17.46 13.69 -18.17
C GLU A 806 -18.47 14.76 -18.61
N GLU A 807 -19.76 14.48 -18.55
CA GLU A 807 -20.79 15.42 -18.99
C GLU A 807 -20.98 16.63 -18.06
N LYS A 808 -20.77 16.45 -16.75
CA LYS A 808 -21.00 17.52 -15.76
C LYS A 808 -19.71 18.15 -15.22
N GLY A 809 -18.57 17.47 -15.30
CA GLY A 809 -17.32 17.92 -14.68
C GLY A 809 -17.50 18.17 -13.17
N GLY A 810 -18.44 17.47 -12.54
CA GLY A 810 -18.91 17.76 -11.19
C GLY A 810 -18.20 17.01 -10.09
N THR A 811 -17.33 16.06 -10.45
CA THR A 811 -16.53 15.28 -9.51
C THR A 811 -15.25 14.80 -10.18
N TYR A 812 -14.23 14.55 -9.39
CA TYR A 812 -13.03 13.82 -9.83
C TYR A 812 -13.34 12.37 -10.19
N GLY A 813 -14.21 11.71 -9.43
CA GLY A 813 -14.63 10.33 -9.69
C GLY A 813 -15.81 9.91 -8.83
N VAL A 814 -16.52 8.90 -9.31
CA VAL A 814 -17.59 8.22 -8.59
C VAL A 814 -17.12 6.80 -8.32
N SER A 815 -17.33 6.28 -7.13
CA SER A 815 -17.05 4.89 -6.79
C SER A 815 -18.36 4.16 -6.52
N VAL A 816 -18.55 3.04 -7.20
CA VAL A 816 -19.70 2.15 -6.98
C VAL A 816 -19.20 0.82 -6.43
N GLN A 817 -19.74 0.40 -5.29
CA GLN A 817 -19.38 -0.86 -4.65
C GLN A 817 -20.64 -1.68 -4.37
N GLY A 818 -20.66 -2.91 -4.90
CA GLY A 818 -21.72 -3.88 -4.67
C GLY A 818 -21.20 -5.09 -3.88
N ALA A 819 -21.98 -5.54 -2.90
CA ALA A 819 -21.69 -6.73 -2.12
C ALA A 819 -22.97 -7.41 -1.63
N ILE A 820 -22.86 -8.65 -1.14
CA ILE A 820 -23.90 -9.32 -0.37
C ILE A 820 -23.35 -9.60 1.02
N ASP A 821 -24.06 -9.14 2.04
CA ASP A 821 -23.83 -9.52 3.43
C ASP A 821 -24.56 -10.82 3.74
N GLU A 822 -23.85 -11.87 4.13
CA GLU A 822 -24.46 -13.13 4.58
C GLU A 822 -25.11 -12.95 5.96
N TYR A 823 -24.49 -12.16 6.84
CA TYR A 823 -24.90 -12.00 8.24
C TYR A 823 -25.15 -10.54 8.63
N PRO A 824 -26.02 -10.29 9.63
CA PRO A 824 -26.89 -11.24 10.35
C PRO A 824 -28.10 -11.67 9.53
N THR A 825 -28.36 -11.01 8.40
CA THR A 825 -29.39 -11.35 7.41
C THR A 825 -28.84 -11.12 6.02
N GLU A 826 -29.18 -12.00 5.08
CA GLU A 826 -28.74 -11.91 3.70
C GLU A 826 -29.32 -10.67 3.01
N ASN A 827 -28.42 -9.72 2.68
CA ASN A 827 -28.80 -8.47 2.03
C ASN A 827 -27.80 -8.08 0.95
N TYR A 828 -28.28 -7.53 -0.17
CA TYR A 828 -27.40 -6.78 -1.04
C TYR A 828 -27.13 -5.40 -0.43
N PHE A 829 -25.95 -4.90 -0.74
CA PHE A 829 -25.46 -3.57 -0.43
C PHE A 829 -24.90 -2.97 -1.72
N MET A 830 -25.38 -1.78 -2.12
CA MET A 830 -24.90 -1.05 -3.28
C MET A 830 -24.60 0.38 -2.85
N ALA A 831 -23.32 0.73 -2.76
CA ALA A 831 -22.87 2.06 -2.35
C ALA A 831 -22.38 2.87 -3.55
N ILE A 832 -22.84 4.10 -3.67
CA ILE A 832 -22.41 5.11 -4.64
C ILE A 832 -21.83 6.26 -3.85
N VAL A 833 -20.56 6.57 -4.08
CA VAL A 833 -19.77 7.48 -3.26
C VAL A 833 -19.03 8.47 -4.15
N PHE A 834 -19.18 9.77 -3.87
CA PHE A 834 -18.44 10.83 -4.54
C PHE A 834 -18.39 12.11 -3.71
N ASP A 835 -17.43 12.96 -4.02
CA ASP A 835 -17.34 14.32 -3.51
C ASP A 835 -17.56 15.30 -4.66
N THR A 836 -18.21 16.43 -4.39
CA THR A 836 -18.56 17.44 -5.39
C THR A 836 -18.65 18.83 -4.76
N ASN A 837 -19.06 19.83 -5.54
CA ASN A 837 -19.37 21.18 -5.05
C ASN A 837 -20.85 21.33 -4.66
N ASP A 838 -21.16 22.37 -3.87
CA ASP A 838 -22.53 22.60 -3.34
C ASP A 838 -23.57 22.94 -4.43
N GLN A 839 -23.11 23.39 -5.61
CA GLN A 839 -24.00 23.78 -6.71
C GLN A 839 -24.52 22.57 -7.49
N LEU A 840 -23.71 21.53 -7.62
CA LEU A 840 -24.03 20.34 -8.42
C LEU A 840 -24.56 19.16 -7.59
N ALA A 841 -24.35 19.16 -6.28
CA ALA A 841 -24.62 18.00 -5.43
C ALA A 841 -26.02 17.39 -5.61
N ASP A 842 -27.06 18.22 -5.61
CA ASP A 842 -28.44 17.74 -5.75
C ASP A 842 -28.70 17.17 -7.15
N GLU A 843 -28.20 17.83 -8.20
CA GLU A 843 -28.33 17.37 -9.58
C GLU A 843 -27.60 16.03 -9.79
N LEU A 844 -26.39 15.86 -9.22
CA LEU A 844 -25.63 14.62 -9.35
C LEU A 844 -26.32 13.44 -8.63
N VAL A 845 -26.92 13.67 -7.47
CA VAL A 845 -27.73 12.67 -6.79
C VAL A 845 -28.95 12.26 -7.64
N GLU A 846 -29.63 13.23 -8.29
CA GLU A 846 -30.73 12.93 -9.21
C GLU A 846 -30.27 12.12 -10.43
N ILE A 847 -29.08 12.38 -10.95
CA ILE A 847 -28.46 11.60 -12.04
C ILE A 847 -28.19 10.17 -11.56
N CYS A 848 -27.68 9.96 -10.33
CA CYS A 848 -27.50 8.62 -9.78
C CYS A 848 -28.80 7.82 -9.78
N ASP A 849 -29.86 8.41 -9.23
CA ASP A 849 -31.18 7.78 -9.17
C ASP A 849 -31.78 7.54 -10.57
N LYS A 850 -31.50 8.43 -11.53
CA LYS A 850 -31.98 8.32 -12.91
C LYS A 850 -31.32 7.19 -13.67
N GLU A 851 -30.00 6.99 -13.54
CA GLU A 851 -29.31 5.89 -14.20
C GLU A 851 -29.76 4.52 -13.66
N ILE A 852 -30.00 4.40 -12.35
CA ILE A 852 -30.60 3.17 -11.78
C ILE A 852 -31.99 2.91 -12.36
N ARG A 853 -32.84 3.93 -12.43
CA ARG A 853 -34.19 3.81 -13.06
C ARG A 853 -34.08 3.40 -14.53
N LYS A 854 -33.15 3.98 -15.26
CA LYS A 854 -32.93 3.64 -16.66
C LYS A 854 -32.52 2.19 -16.84
N ILE A 855 -31.62 1.67 -16.00
CA ILE A 855 -31.24 0.24 -16.02
C ILE A 855 -32.44 -0.63 -15.64
N ALA A 856 -33.26 -0.23 -14.67
CA ALA A 856 -34.47 -0.97 -14.26
C ALA A 856 -35.54 -1.01 -15.36
N GLU A 857 -35.71 0.05 -16.13
CA GLU A 857 -36.75 0.14 -17.19
C GLU A 857 -36.25 -0.47 -18.51
N GLU A 858 -35.05 -0.11 -18.96
CA GLU A 858 -34.53 -0.42 -20.29
C GLU A 858 -33.52 -1.61 -20.28
N GLY A 859 -32.94 -1.94 -19.13
CA GLY A 859 -31.80 -2.85 -18.95
C GLY A 859 -30.46 -2.12 -19.00
N PRO A 860 -29.38 -2.76 -18.51
CA PRO A 860 -28.03 -2.22 -18.65
C PRO A 860 -27.58 -2.24 -20.12
N LEU A 861 -26.65 -1.39 -20.49
CA LEU A 861 -26.02 -1.49 -21.80
C LEU A 861 -25.30 -2.84 -21.90
N ALA A 862 -25.48 -3.51 -23.04
CA ALA A 862 -24.86 -4.81 -23.27
C ALA A 862 -23.33 -4.72 -23.25
N ASP A 863 -22.79 -3.59 -23.71
CA ASP A 863 -21.35 -3.31 -23.74
C ASP A 863 -20.77 -3.17 -22.33
N ASP A 864 -21.42 -2.42 -21.43
CA ASP A 864 -20.96 -2.24 -20.04
C ASP A 864 -20.89 -3.60 -19.31
N VAL A 865 -21.91 -4.45 -19.50
CA VAL A 865 -21.91 -5.79 -18.88
C VAL A 865 -20.88 -6.72 -19.53
N ALA A 866 -20.65 -6.61 -20.84
CA ALA A 866 -19.65 -7.40 -21.52
C ALA A 866 -18.22 -7.04 -21.03
N LYS A 867 -17.89 -5.76 -20.93
CA LYS A 867 -16.63 -5.26 -20.36
C LYS A 867 -16.43 -5.73 -18.93
N ALA A 868 -17.48 -5.64 -18.10
CA ALA A 868 -17.44 -6.11 -16.71
C ALA A 868 -17.18 -7.63 -16.62
N LYS A 869 -17.82 -8.44 -17.47
CA LYS A 869 -17.58 -9.89 -17.54
C LYS A 869 -16.14 -10.21 -17.94
N GLU A 870 -15.60 -9.52 -18.95
CA GLU A 870 -14.23 -9.71 -19.41
C GLU A 870 -13.22 -9.42 -18.29
N PHE A 871 -13.43 -8.32 -17.53
CA PHE A 871 -12.63 -8.01 -16.37
C PHE A 871 -12.69 -9.11 -15.29
N LEU A 872 -13.89 -9.59 -14.97
CA LEU A 872 -14.08 -10.65 -13.97
C LEU A 872 -13.48 -11.99 -14.40
N GLN A 873 -13.56 -12.31 -15.69
CA GLN A 873 -12.93 -13.50 -16.26
C GLN A 873 -11.41 -13.44 -16.18
N LYS A 874 -10.83 -12.28 -16.47
CA LYS A 874 -9.39 -12.02 -16.32
C LYS A 874 -8.96 -12.18 -14.84
N ASN A 875 -9.69 -11.60 -13.91
CA ASN A 875 -9.37 -11.67 -12.49
C ASN A 875 -9.52 -13.06 -11.88
N TYR A 876 -10.37 -13.92 -12.43
CA TYR A 876 -10.49 -15.30 -11.97
C TYR A 876 -9.16 -16.04 -11.96
N ALA A 877 -8.34 -15.88 -13.00
CA ALA A 877 -7.02 -16.51 -13.08
C ALA A 877 -6.09 -15.98 -11.97
N ASN A 878 -6.11 -14.68 -11.71
CA ASN A 878 -5.27 -14.03 -10.72
C ASN A 878 -5.58 -14.52 -9.28
N VAL A 879 -6.85 -14.79 -8.96
CA VAL A 879 -7.25 -15.34 -7.66
C VAL A 879 -6.64 -16.72 -7.42
N LEU A 880 -6.59 -17.57 -8.44
CA LEU A 880 -6.05 -18.93 -8.35
C LEU A 880 -4.52 -18.99 -8.48
N ASP A 881 -3.86 -17.90 -8.85
CA ASP A 881 -2.39 -17.83 -8.97
C ASP A 881 -1.70 -17.45 -7.64
N ASN A 882 -2.44 -17.45 -6.52
CA ASN A 882 -1.88 -17.21 -5.19
C ASN A 882 -2.46 -18.15 -4.11
N ASN A 883 -1.67 -18.41 -3.07
CA ASN A 883 -2.06 -19.33 -2.00
C ASN A 883 -3.24 -18.82 -1.15
N SER A 884 -3.37 -17.52 -0.96
CA SER A 884 -4.49 -16.92 -0.21
C SER A 884 -5.82 -17.09 -0.96
N GLY A 885 -5.82 -16.96 -2.29
CA GLY A 885 -6.98 -17.23 -3.13
C GLY A 885 -7.45 -18.69 -2.99
N TRP A 886 -6.51 -19.63 -2.91
CA TRP A 886 -6.85 -21.04 -2.66
C TRP A 886 -7.39 -21.28 -1.24
N VAL A 887 -6.86 -20.61 -0.23
CA VAL A 887 -7.44 -20.65 1.13
C VAL A 887 -8.89 -20.19 1.09
N SER A 888 -9.18 -19.07 0.42
CA SER A 888 -10.54 -18.54 0.26
C SER A 888 -11.46 -19.48 -0.53
N ALA A 889 -10.97 -20.07 -1.62
CA ALA A 889 -11.73 -21.03 -2.43
C ALA A 889 -12.08 -22.30 -1.63
N ILE A 890 -11.15 -22.82 -0.82
CA ILE A 890 -11.38 -23.98 0.05
C ILE A 890 -12.36 -23.63 1.18
N THR A 891 -12.27 -22.43 1.75
CA THR A 891 -13.21 -21.94 2.78
C THR A 891 -14.62 -21.93 2.22
N ARG A 892 -14.85 -21.33 1.06
CA ARG A 892 -16.17 -21.30 0.39
C ARG A 892 -16.70 -22.70 0.07
N TRP A 893 -15.84 -23.60 -0.38
CA TRP A 893 -16.24 -25.00 -0.60
C TRP A 893 -16.81 -25.64 0.67
N TYR A 894 -16.18 -25.40 1.82
CA TYR A 894 -16.63 -25.95 3.09
C TYR A 894 -17.93 -25.31 3.61
N GLU A 895 -18.13 -24.05 3.35
CA GLU A 895 -19.25 -23.28 3.86
C GLU A 895 -20.50 -23.40 2.99
N GLU A 896 -20.30 -23.30 1.69
CA GLU A 896 -21.37 -23.18 0.72
C GLU A 896 -21.50 -24.41 -0.20
N GLY A 897 -20.50 -25.31 -0.22
CA GLY A 897 -20.39 -26.36 -1.24
C GLY A 897 -20.07 -25.84 -2.64
N TYR A 898 -19.64 -24.58 -2.74
CA TYR A 898 -19.34 -23.91 -3.98
C TYR A 898 -17.90 -24.11 -4.42
N ASN A 899 -17.70 -24.72 -5.58
CA ASN A 899 -16.37 -24.94 -6.17
C ASN A 899 -15.98 -23.77 -7.08
N TYR A 900 -15.30 -22.77 -6.51
CA TYR A 900 -14.86 -21.57 -7.25
C TYR A 900 -14.09 -21.92 -8.52
N LYS A 901 -13.17 -22.89 -8.45
CA LYS A 901 -12.34 -23.30 -9.60
C LYS A 901 -13.16 -23.83 -10.78
N GLU A 902 -14.21 -24.61 -10.51
CA GLU A 902 -14.95 -25.32 -11.56
C GLU A 902 -16.22 -24.58 -11.99
N GLU A 903 -16.82 -23.80 -11.10
CA GLU A 903 -18.18 -23.27 -11.30
C GLU A 903 -18.18 -21.78 -11.66
N TYR A 904 -17.18 -21.00 -11.20
CA TYR A 904 -17.22 -19.54 -11.31
C TYR A 904 -17.45 -19.03 -12.74
N LEU A 905 -16.64 -19.46 -13.70
CA LEU A 905 -16.75 -18.99 -15.10
C LEU A 905 -18.09 -19.38 -15.73
N GLY A 906 -18.59 -20.58 -15.45
CA GLY A 906 -19.89 -21.02 -15.96
C GLY A 906 -21.05 -20.21 -15.36
N ILE A 907 -20.97 -19.86 -14.08
CA ILE A 907 -21.95 -19.00 -13.41
C ILE A 907 -21.86 -17.58 -13.98
N LEU A 908 -20.67 -17.02 -14.12
CA LEU A 908 -20.46 -15.69 -14.70
C LEU A 908 -21.05 -15.59 -16.12
N GLU A 909 -20.85 -16.57 -16.96
CA GLU A 909 -21.41 -16.62 -18.30
C GLU A 909 -22.95 -16.70 -18.26
N SER A 910 -23.50 -17.42 -17.31
CA SER A 910 -24.96 -17.62 -17.16
C SER A 910 -25.73 -16.37 -16.72
N VAL A 911 -25.04 -15.35 -16.18
CA VAL A 911 -25.70 -14.09 -15.79
C VAL A 911 -26.11 -13.32 -17.04
N THR A 912 -27.39 -12.97 -17.13
CA THR A 912 -27.99 -12.28 -18.28
C THR A 912 -28.18 -10.78 -18.00
N LEU A 913 -28.41 -9.99 -19.05
CA LEU A 913 -28.82 -8.58 -18.91
C LEU A 913 -30.11 -8.42 -18.12
N GLU A 914 -31.03 -9.40 -18.25
CA GLU A 914 -32.29 -9.41 -17.50
C GLU A 914 -32.08 -9.67 -16.01
N ASP A 915 -31.09 -10.49 -15.62
CA ASP A 915 -30.75 -10.68 -14.20
C ASP A 915 -30.25 -9.36 -13.58
N VAL A 916 -29.39 -8.61 -14.28
CA VAL A 916 -28.87 -7.29 -13.84
C VAL A 916 -30.00 -6.26 -13.78
N LYS A 917 -30.87 -6.22 -14.81
CA LYS A 917 -32.07 -5.37 -14.84
C LYS A 917 -33.00 -5.66 -13.66
N ALA A 918 -33.24 -6.95 -13.39
CA ALA A 918 -34.09 -7.37 -12.29
C ALA A 918 -33.60 -6.92 -10.92
N LEU A 919 -32.26 -6.91 -10.71
CA LEU A 919 -31.68 -6.37 -9.48
C LEU A 919 -31.87 -4.86 -9.37
N ALA A 920 -31.65 -4.09 -10.45
CA ALA A 920 -31.91 -2.65 -10.46
C ALA A 920 -33.39 -2.35 -10.17
N GLN A 921 -34.35 -3.11 -10.77
CA GLN A 921 -35.77 -2.99 -10.47
C GLN A 921 -36.05 -3.31 -9.00
N LYS A 922 -35.48 -4.36 -8.47
CA LYS A 922 -35.61 -4.75 -7.06
C LYS A 922 -35.09 -3.64 -6.12
N MET A 923 -33.96 -2.98 -6.44
CA MET A 923 -33.47 -1.84 -5.65
C MET A 923 -34.48 -0.70 -5.54
N LEU A 924 -35.22 -0.42 -6.62
CA LEU A 924 -36.30 0.56 -6.62
C LEU A 924 -37.51 0.10 -5.83
N ASP A 925 -37.91 -1.17 -6.01
CA ASP A 925 -39.09 -1.75 -5.36
C ASP A 925 -38.90 -1.90 -3.84
N ASP A 926 -37.71 -2.30 -3.39
CA ASP A 926 -37.36 -2.41 -1.98
C ASP A 926 -37.42 -1.04 -1.29
N ASN A 927 -37.16 0.04 -2.03
CA ASN A 927 -37.18 1.42 -1.55
C ASN A 927 -36.34 1.65 -0.27
N ASN A 928 -35.27 0.90 -0.10
CA ASN A 928 -34.33 1.01 1.02
C ASN A 928 -33.13 1.85 0.58
N ARG A 929 -33.34 3.17 0.52
CA ARG A 929 -32.35 4.14 0.03
C ARG A 929 -31.86 5.01 1.17
N THR A 930 -30.63 4.84 1.58
CA THR A 930 -29.97 5.73 2.54
C THR A 930 -29.13 6.76 1.78
N LEU A 931 -29.45 8.04 1.97
CA LEU A 931 -28.64 9.17 1.48
C LEU A 931 -28.05 9.91 2.66
N VAL A 932 -26.73 10.01 2.70
CA VAL A 932 -26.02 10.89 3.62
C VAL A 932 -25.25 11.93 2.81
N MET A 933 -25.54 13.21 3.09
CA MET A 933 -24.95 14.33 2.39
C MET A 933 -24.36 15.32 3.40
N MET A 934 -23.05 15.41 3.42
CA MET A 934 -22.34 16.38 4.22
C MET A 934 -22.04 17.63 3.38
N ARG A 935 -22.50 18.79 3.83
CA ARG A 935 -22.27 20.09 3.16
C ARG A 935 -21.37 21.00 4.02
N PRO A 936 -20.67 21.96 3.42
CA PRO A 936 -19.95 22.97 4.19
C PRO A 936 -20.92 23.86 4.97
N GLU A 937 -20.51 24.32 6.16
CA GLU A 937 -21.21 25.43 6.83
C GLU A 937 -21.10 26.69 5.97
N VAL A 938 -22.21 27.42 5.83
CA VAL A 938 -22.25 28.75 5.20
C VAL A 938 -21.89 29.75 6.30
N GLU A 939 -20.81 30.54 6.09
CA GLU A 939 -20.43 31.64 7.00
C GLU A 939 -21.49 32.76 7.03
#